data_cfea5f4e5e3ed5649353bd5904148c0c
#
_entry.id   cfea5f4e5e3ed5649353bd5904148c0c
#
_cell.length_a   1.000
_cell.length_b   1.000
_cell.length_c   1.000
_cell.angle_alpha   90.00
_cell.angle_beta   90.00
_cell.angle_gamma   90.00
#
_symmetry.space_group_name_H-M   'P 1'
#
loop_
_entity.id
_entity.type
_entity.pdbx_description
1 polymer ?
#
loop_
_entity_poly.entity_id
_entity_poly.type
_entity_poly.pdbx_seq_one_letter_code
_entity_poly.pdbx_strand_id
1 'polypeptide(L)'
;MAQRTGELVGEVNSAHQLDNDALFRYCSSHVEGFPVSSSRFSVSQFGHGQSNPTYLLEVESGHLVKRYVMRKKPPGKLLQSAHAVEREFQVLHALGTHTLVPVPKVFCLCTDSSVIGTPFYVMEFLEGRIFLDPMLPGVAPDRRRALYHATANALASLHSADVDAIGLGSFGRRNSYCKRQVERWAKQYIASTGEGKSERNPKMLTLIDWLRENIPSEDSSGSTAGLVHGDFRMDNLVFHPIEDRVIGILDWELSTLGNQMCDIAYSSMLYIADFSQGKVKHNNGFELDISEGVPSLEEYLADYCSAAGKQWPVAGWKFYIAFSLFRGASILAGVHSRYIMGNASGGKRAQDAGEKANDLIQIAWSYIQRETVLSQNPPSVAKGKDEGLESGGRFVPNKKVKDLRDKLIKFIEERVYPMEQEFSKLAQSSMRWTVHPQEETLKEIAKKEGLWNLFIPLDSAARAREILFDGRGDDAIGTGFPNQLGAGLSNLEYGYLCEIMGRSVWAPQVFNCGAPDTGNMEVLLRYGNKEQLQEWLIPLLSGTIRSGFAMTEPQVASSDATNIECSIRREGDTYVINGKKWWTSGAMDPRCKLLILMGKTDFKAPIHKQQSMILVDINTPGVKIIRPLTVFGFDDAPHGHAEVSFENVRVPAKNILLGEGRGFEIAQGRLGPGRLHHCMRLIGAAERGMQLMVQRSLQRRTFGKLIAQHGSFVSDLAKCRIELEKTRLLVFEAADQLDRFGNKKARGALAMAKVAAPNMAMKVLETAIQVHGAAGVSGDTVLAHLWATARTLRIADGPDEVHIGTIAKLELKRAKL
;
A
#
# COMPACT_ATOMS: atom_id res chain seq x y z
N MET A 1 -11.16 -12.08 -25.25
CA MET A 1 -12.10 -11.48 -24.29
C MET A 1 -12.03 -12.26 -22.99
N ALA A 2 -12.26 -11.62 -21.86
CA ALA A 2 -12.38 -12.31 -20.57
C ALA A 2 -13.62 -13.22 -20.59
N GLN A 3 -13.48 -14.44 -20.11
CA GLN A 3 -14.60 -15.37 -19.90
C GLN A 3 -14.94 -15.40 -18.41
N ARG A 4 -16.23 -15.45 -18.07
CA ARG A 4 -16.63 -15.65 -16.67
C ARG A 4 -16.44 -17.10 -16.30
N THR A 5 -16.00 -17.37 -15.07
CA THR A 5 -15.74 -18.73 -14.58
C THR A 5 -16.93 -19.69 -14.78
N GLY A 6 -18.16 -19.20 -14.65
CA GLY A 6 -19.38 -20.00 -14.88
C GLY A 6 -19.76 -20.25 -16.35
N GLU A 7 -19.09 -19.60 -17.31
CA GLU A 7 -19.33 -19.79 -18.76
C GLU A 7 -18.42 -20.85 -19.39
N LEU A 8 -17.47 -21.40 -18.61
CA LEU A 8 -16.48 -22.38 -19.05
C LEU A 8 -16.93 -23.84 -18.87
N VAL A 9 -18.20 -24.09 -18.55
CA VAL A 9 -18.75 -25.42 -18.26
C VAL A 9 -19.61 -25.95 -19.40
N GLY A 10 -19.58 -27.26 -19.56
CA GLY A 10 -20.41 -28.01 -20.51
C GLY A 10 -20.96 -29.29 -19.90
N GLU A 11 -21.60 -30.12 -20.72
CA GLU A 11 -22.09 -31.42 -20.26
C GLU A 11 -20.96 -32.34 -19.81
N VAL A 12 -21.25 -33.22 -18.85
CA VAL A 12 -20.28 -34.21 -18.36
C VAL A 12 -20.03 -35.24 -19.49
N ASN A 13 -18.76 -35.45 -19.84
CA ASN A 13 -18.38 -36.44 -20.83
C ASN A 13 -18.88 -37.84 -20.42
N SER A 14 -19.44 -38.59 -21.36
CA SER A 14 -19.98 -39.93 -21.11
C SER A 14 -18.97 -40.93 -20.49
N ALA A 15 -17.66 -40.74 -20.77
CA ALA A 15 -16.57 -41.50 -20.13
C ALA A 15 -16.32 -41.14 -18.66
N HIS A 16 -16.95 -40.07 -18.14
CA HIS A 16 -16.71 -39.53 -16.83
C HIS A 16 -18.00 -39.38 -15.97
N GLN A 17 -19.04 -40.16 -16.28
CA GLN A 17 -20.27 -40.15 -15.53
C GLN A 17 -20.04 -40.41 -14.03
N LEU A 18 -20.80 -39.73 -13.20
CA LEU A 18 -20.68 -39.72 -11.73
C LEU A 18 -21.98 -40.22 -11.12
N ASP A 19 -21.88 -40.87 -9.97
CA ASP A 19 -23.04 -41.10 -9.11
C ASP A 19 -23.36 -39.79 -8.35
N ASN A 20 -24.29 -39.03 -8.92
CA ASN A 20 -24.65 -37.72 -8.36
C ASN A 20 -25.27 -37.83 -6.97
N ASP A 21 -26.01 -38.91 -6.69
CA ASP A 21 -26.66 -39.12 -5.38
C ASP A 21 -25.63 -39.46 -4.29
N ALA A 22 -24.66 -40.31 -4.61
CA ALA A 22 -23.57 -40.62 -3.72
C ALA A 22 -22.70 -39.38 -3.43
N LEU A 23 -22.40 -38.60 -4.48
CA LEU A 23 -21.64 -37.36 -4.36
C LEU A 23 -22.38 -36.32 -3.49
N PHE A 24 -23.69 -36.14 -3.72
CA PHE A 24 -24.53 -35.24 -2.93
C PHE A 24 -24.53 -35.63 -1.43
N ARG A 25 -24.77 -36.93 -1.12
CA ARG A 25 -24.75 -37.42 0.26
C ARG A 25 -23.40 -37.18 0.92
N TYR A 26 -22.30 -37.43 0.21
CA TYR A 26 -20.95 -37.21 0.72
C TYR A 26 -20.70 -35.73 1.02
N CYS A 27 -21.01 -34.85 0.07
CA CYS A 27 -20.81 -33.40 0.22
C CYS A 27 -21.69 -32.83 1.37
N SER A 28 -22.93 -33.28 1.51
CA SER A 28 -23.83 -32.85 2.59
C SER A 28 -23.30 -33.18 4.00
N SER A 29 -22.47 -34.24 4.12
CA SER A 29 -21.89 -34.66 5.41
C SER A 29 -20.49 -34.11 5.67
N HIS A 30 -19.73 -33.67 4.63
CA HIS A 30 -18.30 -33.35 4.76
C HIS A 30 -17.94 -31.94 4.32
N VAL A 31 -18.84 -31.22 3.62
CA VAL A 31 -18.59 -29.85 3.16
C VAL A 31 -19.33 -28.86 4.05
N GLU A 32 -18.58 -28.02 4.74
CA GLU A 32 -19.15 -27.00 5.63
C GLU A 32 -20.12 -26.08 4.88
N GLY A 33 -21.34 -25.97 5.38
CA GLY A 33 -22.38 -25.12 4.80
C GLY A 33 -23.00 -25.65 3.50
N PHE A 34 -22.71 -26.88 3.10
CA PHE A 34 -23.39 -27.54 1.99
C PHE A 34 -24.85 -27.85 2.39
N PRO A 35 -25.85 -27.63 1.53
CA PRO A 35 -27.25 -27.92 1.85
C PRO A 35 -27.49 -29.40 2.14
N VAL A 36 -28.16 -29.73 3.24
CA VAL A 36 -28.51 -31.12 3.60
C VAL A 36 -29.70 -31.64 2.80
N SER A 37 -30.47 -30.72 2.16
CA SER A 37 -31.57 -31.03 1.25
C SER A 37 -31.53 -30.03 0.08
N SER A 38 -31.81 -30.48 -1.11
CA SER A 38 -31.84 -29.63 -2.29
C SER A 38 -33.11 -29.87 -3.10
N SER A 39 -33.59 -28.80 -3.78
CA SER A 39 -34.62 -28.92 -4.84
C SER A 39 -34.02 -29.41 -6.16
N ARG A 40 -32.72 -29.12 -6.38
CA ARG A 40 -32.00 -29.54 -7.55
C ARG A 40 -30.50 -29.60 -7.24
N PHE A 41 -29.86 -30.70 -7.63
CA PHE A 41 -28.41 -30.86 -7.65
C PHE A 41 -27.94 -31.15 -9.08
N SER A 42 -27.04 -30.34 -9.63
CA SER A 42 -26.51 -30.52 -10.98
C SER A 42 -25.00 -30.50 -10.96
N VAL A 43 -24.41 -31.31 -11.85
CA VAL A 43 -22.97 -31.41 -12.05
C VAL A 43 -22.69 -31.11 -13.51
N SER A 44 -21.81 -30.15 -13.77
CA SER A 44 -21.33 -29.77 -15.11
C SER A 44 -19.80 -29.88 -15.14
N GLN A 45 -19.23 -30.17 -16.31
CA GLN A 45 -17.79 -30.34 -16.45
C GLN A 45 -17.14 -29.10 -17.05
N PHE A 46 -16.00 -28.65 -16.49
CA PHE A 46 -15.20 -27.59 -17.09
C PHE A 46 -14.50 -28.13 -18.36
N GLY A 47 -14.59 -27.36 -19.44
CA GLY A 47 -13.99 -27.70 -20.74
C GLY A 47 -12.47 -27.47 -20.81
N HIS A 48 -11.89 -26.75 -19.81
CA HIS A 48 -10.46 -26.48 -19.69
C HIS A 48 -9.89 -27.32 -18.53
N GLY A 49 -8.65 -27.82 -18.71
CA GLY A 49 -8.00 -28.73 -17.76
C GLY A 49 -8.03 -30.19 -18.27
N GLN A 50 -6.93 -30.60 -18.95
CA GLN A 50 -6.88 -31.92 -19.59
C GLN A 50 -6.37 -33.05 -18.67
N SER A 51 -5.80 -32.69 -17.52
CA SER A 51 -5.12 -33.68 -16.64
C SER A 51 -6.06 -34.28 -15.60
N ASN A 52 -6.64 -33.45 -14.71
CA ASN A 52 -7.57 -33.88 -13.70
C ASN A 52 -8.97 -33.33 -14.01
N PRO A 53 -9.99 -34.18 -14.23
CA PRO A 53 -11.34 -33.74 -14.52
C PRO A 53 -11.89 -32.84 -13.40
N THR A 54 -12.39 -31.67 -13.79
CA THR A 54 -12.90 -30.65 -12.88
C THR A 54 -14.37 -30.39 -13.18
N TYR A 55 -15.19 -30.29 -12.13
CA TYR A 55 -16.65 -30.19 -12.23
C TYR A 55 -17.16 -29.03 -11.39
N LEU A 56 -18.19 -28.36 -11.92
CA LEU A 56 -19.04 -27.43 -11.18
C LEU A 56 -20.18 -28.20 -10.54
N LEU A 57 -20.34 -28.04 -9.23
CA LEU A 57 -21.46 -28.55 -8.46
C LEU A 57 -22.39 -27.38 -8.13
N GLU A 58 -23.63 -27.41 -8.60
CA GLU A 58 -24.66 -26.42 -8.26
C GLU A 58 -25.76 -27.06 -7.43
N VAL A 59 -26.07 -26.44 -6.29
CA VAL A 59 -27.06 -26.91 -5.34
C VAL A 59 -28.10 -25.82 -5.12
N GLU A 60 -29.34 -26.10 -5.48
CA GLU A 60 -30.48 -25.21 -5.23
C GLU A 60 -31.18 -25.63 -3.92
N SER A 61 -31.34 -24.71 -2.99
CA SER A 61 -32.07 -24.88 -1.75
C SER A 61 -32.92 -23.63 -1.51
N GLY A 62 -34.21 -23.76 -1.78
CA GLY A 62 -35.11 -22.61 -1.80
C GLY A 62 -34.77 -21.61 -2.89
N HIS A 63 -34.55 -20.35 -2.50
CA HIS A 63 -34.15 -19.27 -3.43
C HIS A 63 -32.60 -19.11 -3.56
N LEU A 64 -31.81 -19.95 -2.90
CA LEU A 64 -30.37 -19.87 -2.87
C LEU A 64 -29.76 -20.93 -3.80
N VAL A 65 -28.86 -20.50 -4.69
CA VAL A 65 -28.00 -21.38 -5.47
C VAL A 65 -26.60 -21.29 -4.92
N LYS A 66 -26.06 -22.41 -4.43
CA LYS A 66 -24.66 -22.50 -4.00
C LYS A 66 -23.85 -23.26 -5.02
N ARG A 67 -22.62 -22.80 -5.23
CA ARG A 67 -21.68 -23.34 -6.21
C ARG A 67 -20.41 -23.80 -5.55
N TYR A 68 -19.92 -24.99 -5.97
CA TYR A 68 -18.66 -25.57 -5.52
C TYR A 68 -17.92 -26.14 -6.73
N VAL A 69 -16.63 -26.37 -6.58
CA VAL A 69 -15.82 -27.05 -7.60
C VAL A 69 -15.31 -28.36 -7.03
N MET A 70 -15.49 -29.43 -7.78
CA MET A 70 -14.91 -30.74 -7.47
C MET A 70 -13.82 -31.08 -8.48
N ARG A 71 -12.68 -31.55 -8.01
CA ARG A 71 -11.60 -32.05 -8.87
C ARG A 71 -11.27 -33.49 -8.49
N LYS A 72 -11.22 -34.40 -9.47
CA LYS A 72 -10.99 -35.83 -9.24
C LYS A 72 -9.85 -36.39 -10.09
N LYS A 73 -9.31 -37.54 -9.69
CA LYS A 73 -8.36 -38.29 -10.52
C LYS A 73 -9.06 -38.83 -11.78
N PRO A 74 -8.39 -38.85 -12.94
CA PRO A 74 -8.92 -39.52 -14.12
C PRO A 74 -9.04 -41.03 -13.91
N PRO A 75 -9.99 -41.71 -14.53
CA PRO A 75 -10.11 -43.16 -14.44
C PRO A 75 -8.99 -43.90 -15.19
N GLY A 76 -8.60 -45.09 -14.72
CA GLY A 76 -7.63 -45.96 -15.38
C GLY A 76 -6.30 -46.11 -14.62
N LYS A 77 -5.36 -46.91 -15.20
CA LYS A 77 -4.02 -47.11 -14.62
C LYS A 77 -3.16 -45.88 -14.85
N LEU A 78 -2.85 -45.15 -13.80
CA LEU A 78 -2.06 -43.93 -13.83
C LEU A 78 -0.58 -44.24 -13.48
N LEU A 79 0.34 -43.44 -14.03
CA LEU A 79 1.74 -43.46 -13.62
C LEU A 79 1.87 -43.03 -12.14
N GLN A 80 2.72 -43.70 -11.39
CA GLN A 80 2.99 -43.41 -10.00
C GLN A 80 3.39 -41.91 -9.86
N SER A 81 2.70 -41.14 -9.02
CA SER A 81 2.84 -39.69 -8.79
C SER A 81 2.22 -38.71 -9.81
N ALA A 82 1.61 -39.16 -10.91
CA ALA A 82 0.83 -38.28 -11.77
C ALA A 82 -0.60 -38.16 -11.22
N HIS A 83 -1.21 -36.98 -11.33
CA HIS A 83 -2.62 -36.74 -10.98
C HIS A 83 -2.98 -36.90 -9.49
N ALA A 84 -2.06 -36.54 -8.56
CA ALA A 84 -2.27 -36.70 -7.13
C ALA A 84 -3.12 -35.54 -6.57
N VAL A 85 -4.45 -35.67 -6.60
CA VAL A 85 -5.40 -34.66 -6.06
C VAL A 85 -5.20 -34.41 -4.57
N GLU A 86 -4.63 -35.38 -3.83
CA GLU A 86 -4.26 -35.25 -2.43
C GLU A 86 -3.17 -34.20 -2.22
N ARG A 87 -2.20 -34.11 -3.14
CA ARG A 87 -1.14 -33.09 -3.08
C ARG A 87 -1.67 -31.70 -3.41
N GLU A 88 -2.57 -31.60 -4.39
CA GLU A 88 -3.24 -30.34 -4.71
C GLU A 88 -4.03 -29.85 -3.51
N PHE A 89 -4.82 -30.72 -2.87
CA PHE A 89 -5.56 -30.39 -1.66
C PHE A 89 -4.61 -29.91 -0.53
N GLN A 90 -3.51 -30.61 -0.30
CA GLN A 90 -2.54 -30.27 0.73
C GLN A 90 -1.98 -28.84 0.55
N VAL A 91 -1.58 -28.46 -0.67
CA VAL A 91 -1.05 -27.13 -0.97
C VAL A 91 -2.14 -26.06 -0.80
N LEU A 92 -3.31 -26.28 -1.38
CA LEU A 92 -4.42 -25.33 -1.29
C LEU A 92 -4.87 -25.12 0.16
N HIS A 93 -4.94 -26.18 0.95
CA HIS A 93 -5.28 -26.12 2.38
C HIS A 93 -4.22 -25.33 3.16
N ALA A 94 -2.94 -25.63 2.96
CA ALA A 94 -1.86 -24.94 3.66
C ALA A 94 -1.81 -23.44 3.33
N LEU A 95 -1.90 -23.09 2.04
CA LEU A 95 -1.90 -21.69 1.59
C LEU A 95 -3.14 -20.93 2.07
N GLY A 96 -4.33 -21.50 1.91
CA GLY A 96 -5.58 -20.85 2.27
C GLY A 96 -5.79 -20.70 3.78
N THR A 97 -5.12 -21.53 4.60
CA THR A 97 -5.24 -21.49 6.07
C THR A 97 -4.20 -20.54 6.69
N HIS A 98 -2.99 -20.48 6.14
CA HIS A 98 -1.84 -19.87 6.82
C HIS A 98 -1.28 -18.64 6.09
N THR A 99 -1.80 -18.28 4.90
CA THR A 99 -1.25 -17.17 4.12
C THR A 99 -2.36 -16.30 3.50
N LEU A 100 -1.95 -15.16 2.91
CA LEU A 100 -2.82 -14.30 2.09
C LEU A 100 -2.69 -14.58 0.59
N VAL A 101 -2.01 -15.67 0.21
CA VAL A 101 -1.92 -16.10 -1.20
C VAL A 101 -3.34 -16.39 -1.72
N PRO A 102 -3.76 -15.79 -2.83
CA PRO A 102 -5.11 -15.97 -3.35
C PRO A 102 -5.27 -17.39 -3.90
N VAL A 103 -5.95 -18.24 -3.16
CA VAL A 103 -6.30 -19.61 -3.55
C VAL A 103 -7.74 -19.92 -3.16
N PRO A 104 -8.45 -20.80 -3.90
CA PRO A 104 -9.79 -21.23 -3.49
C PRO A 104 -9.75 -21.96 -2.15
N LYS A 105 -10.70 -21.68 -1.26
CA LYS A 105 -10.88 -22.45 -0.02
C LYS A 105 -11.20 -23.90 -0.35
N VAL A 106 -10.46 -24.85 0.21
CA VAL A 106 -10.79 -26.27 0.12
C VAL A 106 -11.65 -26.70 1.30
N PHE A 107 -12.63 -27.56 1.06
CA PHE A 107 -13.60 -27.99 2.07
C PHE A 107 -13.36 -29.41 2.55
N CYS A 108 -13.16 -30.35 1.63
CA CYS A 108 -12.93 -31.75 1.98
C CYS A 108 -12.11 -32.48 0.92
N LEU A 109 -11.38 -33.52 1.37
CA LEU A 109 -10.69 -34.50 0.54
C LEU A 109 -11.31 -35.87 0.79
N CYS A 110 -11.81 -36.52 -0.28
CA CYS A 110 -12.29 -37.89 -0.27
C CYS A 110 -11.25 -38.81 -0.87
N THR A 111 -10.72 -39.73 -0.11
CA THR A 111 -9.80 -40.80 -0.56
C THR A 111 -10.51 -42.13 -0.78
N ASP A 112 -11.78 -42.23 -0.38
CA ASP A 112 -12.61 -43.43 -0.55
C ASP A 112 -13.16 -43.51 -1.98
N SER A 113 -12.62 -44.44 -2.76
CA SER A 113 -13.05 -44.66 -4.14
C SER A 113 -14.46 -45.29 -4.25
N SER A 114 -15.06 -45.71 -3.14
CA SER A 114 -16.44 -46.26 -3.20
C SER A 114 -17.50 -45.21 -3.44
N VAL A 115 -17.19 -43.91 -3.23
CA VAL A 115 -18.15 -42.81 -3.36
C VAL A 115 -18.44 -42.48 -4.82
N ILE A 116 -17.40 -42.22 -5.64
CA ILE A 116 -17.54 -41.87 -7.07
C ILE A 116 -16.52 -42.60 -7.96
N GLY A 117 -15.97 -43.69 -7.50
CA GLY A 117 -15.02 -44.51 -8.25
C GLY A 117 -13.54 -44.07 -8.17
N THR A 118 -13.23 -42.88 -7.62
CA THR A 118 -11.87 -42.34 -7.59
C THR A 118 -11.75 -41.24 -6.51
N PRO A 119 -10.58 -41.03 -5.91
CA PRO A 119 -10.34 -39.91 -5.01
C PRO A 119 -10.63 -38.54 -5.62
N PHE A 120 -11.17 -37.61 -4.81
CA PHE A 120 -11.49 -36.25 -5.23
C PHE A 120 -11.41 -35.29 -4.05
N TYR A 121 -11.39 -33.98 -4.35
CA TYR A 121 -11.59 -32.93 -3.34
C TYR A 121 -12.60 -31.89 -3.82
N VAL A 122 -13.18 -31.19 -2.87
CA VAL A 122 -14.15 -30.11 -3.10
C VAL A 122 -13.57 -28.80 -2.61
N MET A 123 -13.70 -27.77 -3.44
CA MET A 123 -13.22 -26.41 -3.16
C MET A 123 -14.26 -25.36 -3.53
N GLU A 124 -14.01 -24.15 -3.13
CA GLU A 124 -14.79 -22.96 -3.41
C GLU A 124 -14.88 -22.69 -4.93
N PHE A 125 -16.07 -22.31 -5.38
CA PHE A 125 -16.25 -21.74 -6.71
C PHE A 125 -15.93 -20.26 -6.66
N LEU A 126 -14.85 -19.83 -7.30
CA LEU A 126 -14.46 -18.42 -7.41
C LEU A 126 -15.22 -17.78 -8.57
N GLU A 127 -16.13 -16.86 -8.27
CA GLU A 127 -16.79 -16.07 -9.30
C GLU A 127 -15.87 -14.94 -9.77
N GLY A 128 -15.39 -15.04 -11.03
CA GLY A 128 -14.39 -14.12 -11.53
C GLY A 128 -14.20 -14.16 -13.05
N ARG A 129 -13.13 -13.55 -13.51
CA ARG A 129 -12.72 -13.48 -14.92
C ARG A 129 -11.46 -14.32 -15.13
N ILE A 130 -11.44 -15.11 -16.21
CA ILE A 130 -10.24 -15.81 -16.70
C ILE A 130 -9.89 -15.27 -18.08
N PHE A 131 -8.60 -15.00 -18.30
CA PHE A 131 -8.07 -14.51 -19.56
C PHE A 131 -7.27 -15.62 -20.24
N LEU A 132 -7.83 -16.19 -21.32
CA LEU A 132 -7.18 -17.27 -22.06
C LEU A 132 -6.08 -16.76 -23.00
N ASP A 133 -6.20 -15.50 -23.43
CA ASP A 133 -5.21 -14.83 -24.27
C ASP A 133 -4.43 -13.81 -23.42
N PRO A 134 -3.12 -14.00 -23.21
CA PRO A 134 -2.31 -13.11 -22.41
C PRO A 134 -2.17 -11.70 -23.02
N MET A 135 -2.41 -11.50 -24.32
CA MET A 135 -2.41 -10.17 -24.94
C MET A 135 -3.65 -9.34 -24.57
N LEU A 136 -4.61 -9.93 -23.84
CA LEU A 136 -5.80 -9.27 -23.29
C LEU A 136 -6.61 -8.48 -24.33
N PRO A 137 -7.01 -9.11 -25.46
CA PRO A 137 -7.77 -8.41 -26.50
C PRO A 137 -9.10 -7.88 -25.94
N GLY A 138 -9.42 -6.62 -26.27
CA GLY A 138 -10.64 -5.95 -25.81
C GLY A 138 -10.55 -5.38 -24.37
N VAL A 139 -9.40 -5.46 -23.71
CA VAL A 139 -9.12 -4.77 -22.44
C VAL A 139 -8.39 -3.47 -22.72
N ALA A 140 -8.77 -2.38 -22.03
CA ALA A 140 -8.11 -1.08 -22.17
C ALA A 140 -6.64 -1.13 -21.71
N PRO A 141 -5.73 -0.32 -22.32
CA PRO A 141 -4.29 -0.41 -22.04
C PRO A 141 -3.89 -0.24 -20.58
N ASP A 142 -4.49 0.71 -19.86
CA ASP A 142 -4.29 0.94 -18.42
C ASP A 142 -4.67 -0.29 -17.60
N ARG A 143 -5.78 -0.94 -17.93
CA ARG A 143 -6.24 -2.14 -17.26
C ARG A 143 -5.38 -3.37 -17.60
N ARG A 144 -4.80 -3.45 -18.80
CA ARG A 144 -3.83 -4.50 -19.12
C ARG A 144 -2.62 -4.43 -18.20
N ARG A 145 -2.05 -3.25 -18.02
CA ARG A 145 -0.93 -3.02 -17.08
C ARG A 145 -1.29 -3.41 -15.67
N ALA A 146 -2.47 -3.02 -15.17
CA ALA A 146 -2.95 -3.36 -13.84
C ALA A 146 -3.11 -4.89 -13.64
N LEU A 147 -3.62 -5.60 -14.64
CA LEU A 147 -3.75 -7.07 -14.61
C LEU A 147 -2.38 -7.77 -14.58
N TYR A 148 -1.39 -7.28 -15.33
CA TYR A 148 -0.03 -7.83 -15.31
C TYR A 148 0.67 -7.53 -13.97
N HIS A 149 0.49 -6.35 -13.43
CA HIS A 149 0.98 -6.02 -12.08
C HIS A 149 0.34 -6.91 -11.01
N ALA A 150 -0.97 -7.15 -11.09
CA ALA A 150 -1.66 -8.08 -10.19
C ALA A 150 -1.15 -9.52 -10.33
N THR A 151 -0.81 -9.94 -11.56
CA THR A 151 -0.21 -11.26 -11.84
C THR A 151 1.17 -11.39 -11.19
N ALA A 152 2.04 -10.39 -11.35
CA ALA A 152 3.37 -10.34 -10.72
C ALA A 152 3.27 -10.39 -9.18
N ASN A 153 2.36 -9.61 -8.60
CA ASN A 153 2.13 -9.57 -7.15
C ASN A 153 1.58 -10.89 -6.60
N ALA A 154 0.67 -11.56 -7.32
CA ALA A 154 0.15 -12.87 -6.90
C ALA A 154 1.26 -13.92 -6.87
N LEU A 155 2.16 -13.93 -7.87
CA LEU A 155 3.33 -14.80 -7.87
C LEU A 155 4.33 -14.45 -6.77
N ALA A 156 4.58 -13.16 -6.54
CA ALA A 156 5.45 -12.71 -5.46
C ALA A 156 4.91 -13.11 -4.08
N SER A 157 3.60 -12.99 -3.87
CA SER A 157 2.93 -13.43 -2.64
C SER A 157 3.12 -14.93 -2.42
N LEU A 158 2.92 -15.75 -3.47
CA LEU A 158 3.19 -17.19 -3.42
C LEU A 158 4.64 -17.49 -3.04
N HIS A 159 5.59 -16.82 -3.66
CA HIS A 159 7.01 -17.04 -3.45
C HIS A 159 7.54 -16.50 -2.13
N SER A 160 6.78 -15.67 -1.44
CA SER A 160 7.08 -15.16 -0.10
C SER A 160 6.57 -16.08 1.02
N ALA A 161 5.79 -17.12 0.70
CA ALA A 161 5.28 -18.05 1.68
C ALA A 161 6.40 -18.89 2.30
N ASP A 162 6.49 -18.88 3.64
CA ASP A 162 7.41 -19.73 4.38
C ASP A 162 6.86 -21.17 4.43
N VAL A 163 7.45 -22.03 3.59
CA VAL A 163 6.99 -23.41 3.39
C VAL A 163 7.12 -24.29 4.65
N ASP A 164 8.01 -23.96 5.56
CA ASP A 164 8.15 -24.67 6.83
C ASP A 164 7.07 -24.24 7.83
N ALA A 165 6.84 -22.95 7.93
CA ALA A 165 5.81 -22.39 8.80
C ALA A 165 4.38 -22.84 8.44
N ILE A 166 4.10 -23.08 7.14
CA ILE A 166 2.79 -23.55 6.68
C ILE A 166 2.67 -25.08 6.55
N GLY A 167 3.65 -25.83 7.04
CA GLY A 167 3.62 -27.29 7.06
C GLY A 167 3.92 -27.99 5.74
N LEU A 168 4.50 -27.30 4.76
CA LEU A 168 4.89 -27.85 3.45
C LEU A 168 6.39 -28.17 3.35
N GLY A 169 7.14 -28.15 4.44
CA GLY A 169 8.58 -28.40 4.46
C GLY A 169 9.02 -29.75 3.86
N SER A 170 8.16 -30.79 3.93
CA SER A 170 8.35 -32.12 3.34
C SER A 170 7.65 -32.33 2.00
N PHE A 171 7.04 -31.29 1.43
CA PHE A 171 6.22 -31.41 0.21
C PHE A 171 7.01 -31.78 -1.04
N GLY A 172 8.33 -31.50 -1.06
CA GLY A 172 9.23 -31.82 -2.16
C GLY A 172 10.70 -31.74 -1.75
N ARG A 173 11.57 -32.15 -2.66
CA ARG A 173 13.03 -32.02 -2.47
C ARG A 173 13.47 -30.61 -2.84
N ARG A 174 14.15 -29.92 -1.94
CA ARG A 174 14.63 -28.54 -2.14
C ARG A 174 15.85 -28.45 -3.04
N ASN A 175 16.81 -29.37 -2.90
CA ASN A 175 18.12 -29.30 -3.56
C ASN A 175 18.07 -29.76 -5.00
N SER A 176 18.92 -29.15 -5.84
CA SER A 176 19.17 -29.53 -7.24
C SER A 176 17.87 -29.62 -8.08
N TYR A 177 16.95 -28.68 -7.87
CA TYR A 177 15.67 -28.66 -8.59
C TYR A 177 15.87 -28.51 -10.09
N CYS A 178 16.62 -27.50 -10.54
CA CYS A 178 16.87 -27.24 -11.94
C CYS A 178 17.58 -28.45 -12.60
N LYS A 179 18.61 -28.99 -11.94
CA LYS A 179 19.32 -30.20 -12.42
C LYS A 179 18.37 -31.38 -12.63
N ARG A 180 17.55 -31.69 -11.62
CA ARG A 180 16.58 -32.81 -11.70
C ARG A 180 15.57 -32.59 -12.81
N GLN A 181 15.08 -31.35 -13.00
CA GLN A 181 14.11 -31.06 -14.03
C GLN A 181 14.70 -31.12 -15.43
N VAL A 182 15.92 -30.62 -15.65
CA VAL A 182 16.63 -30.75 -16.91
C VAL A 182 16.79 -32.24 -17.28
N GLU A 183 17.25 -33.08 -16.38
CA GLU A 183 17.41 -34.52 -16.63
C GLU A 183 16.07 -35.24 -16.89
N ARG A 184 15.03 -34.89 -16.13
CA ARG A 184 13.68 -35.46 -16.31
C ARG A 184 13.16 -35.17 -17.71
N TRP A 185 13.18 -33.90 -18.12
CA TRP A 185 12.64 -33.47 -19.40
C TRP A 185 13.53 -33.92 -20.59
N ALA A 186 14.84 -33.96 -20.42
CA ALA A 186 15.75 -34.52 -21.39
C ALA A 186 15.46 -36.01 -21.65
N LYS A 187 15.30 -36.81 -20.58
CA LYS A 187 14.91 -38.21 -20.67
C LYS A 187 13.56 -38.38 -21.35
N GLN A 188 12.59 -37.53 -21.03
CA GLN A 188 11.27 -37.57 -21.66
C GLN A 188 11.33 -37.22 -23.16
N TYR A 189 12.10 -36.18 -23.54
CA TYR A 189 12.28 -35.79 -24.94
C TYR A 189 12.94 -36.93 -25.74
N ILE A 190 14.04 -37.48 -25.23
CA ILE A 190 14.73 -38.60 -25.90
C ILE A 190 13.82 -39.81 -26.05
N ALA A 191 13.00 -40.11 -25.03
CA ALA A 191 12.04 -41.22 -25.09
C ALA A 191 10.88 -40.98 -26.07
N SER A 192 10.54 -39.72 -26.35
CA SER A 192 9.45 -39.34 -27.26
C SER A 192 9.90 -39.09 -28.69
N THR A 193 11.21 -39.18 -28.98
CA THR A 193 11.76 -38.87 -30.31
C THR A 193 12.65 -40.02 -30.79
N GLY A 194 12.72 -40.24 -32.11
CA GLY A 194 13.49 -41.32 -32.73
C GLY A 194 12.64 -42.22 -33.62
N GLU A 195 13.15 -43.39 -33.93
CA GLU A 195 12.52 -44.35 -34.86
C GLU A 195 11.05 -44.67 -34.48
N GLY A 196 10.13 -44.50 -35.41
CA GLY A 196 8.68 -44.70 -35.20
C GLY A 196 7.99 -43.64 -34.34
N LYS A 197 8.65 -42.53 -34.05
CA LYS A 197 8.15 -41.42 -33.21
C LYS A 197 8.42 -40.05 -33.84
N SER A 198 8.24 -39.00 -33.11
CA SER A 198 8.63 -37.66 -33.54
C SER A 198 10.12 -37.57 -33.90
N GLU A 199 10.47 -36.80 -34.95
CA GLU A 199 11.86 -36.61 -35.38
C GLU A 199 12.67 -35.91 -34.24
N ARG A 200 13.92 -36.41 -34.05
CA ARG A 200 14.82 -35.87 -33.06
C ARG A 200 15.58 -34.64 -33.59
N ASN A 201 15.37 -33.49 -33.02
CA ASN A 201 16.05 -32.28 -33.40
C ASN A 201 17.46 -32.21 -32.78
N PRO A 202 18.57 -32.14 -33.62
CA PRO A 202 19.94 -32.05 -33.07
C PRO A 202 20.19 -30.84 -32.16
N LYS A 203 19.56 -29.69 -32.46
CA LYS A 203 19.72 -28.48 -31.64
C LYS A 203 19.15 -28.65 -30.22
N MET A 204 18.16 -29.52 -30.06
CA MET A 204 17.65 -29.87 -28.74
C MET A 204 18.69 -30.59 -27.87
N LEU A 205 19.47 -31.49 -28.49
CA LEU A 205 20.54 -32.17 -27.73
C LEU A 205 21.62 -31.19 -27.31
N THR A 206 22.03 -30.27 -28.17
CA THR A 206 22.97 -29.19 -27.83
C THR A 206 22.41 -28.26 -26.75
N LEU A 207 21.10 -27.96 -26.79
CA LEU A 207 20.41 -27.18 -25.77
C LEU A 207 20.39 -27.90 -24.42
N ILE A 208 20.18 -29.21 -24.39
CA ILE A 208 20.27 -30.03 -23.17
C ILE A 208 21.66 -29.96 -22.55
N ASP A 209 22.73 -30.07 -23.35
CA ASP A 209 24.09 -30.01 -22.84
C ASP A 209 24.41 -28.60 -22.34
N TRP A 210 24.00 -27.55 -23.07
CA TRP A 210 24.14 -26.17 -22.58
C TRP A 210 23.42 -25.96 -21.25
N LEU A 211 22.17 -26.46 -21.07
CA LEU A 211 21.43 -26.35 -19.82
C LEU A 211 22.14 -27.07 -18.67
N ARG A 212 22.77 -28.21 -18.91
CA ARG A 212 23.56 -28.96 -17.92
C ARG A 212 24.78 -28.18 -17.43
N GLU A 213 25.44 -27.46 -18.33
CA GLU A 213 26.64 -26.67 -18.05
C GLU A 213 26.33 -25.33 -17.38
N ASN A 214 25.11 -24.80 -17.56
CA ASN A 214 24.71 -23.48 -17.08
C ASN A 214 23.70 -23.53 -15.92
N ILE A 215 23.60 -24.64 -15.18
CA ILE A 215 22.73 -24.72 -14.01
C ILE A 215 23.16 -23.66 -12.98
N PRO A 216 22.20 -22.84 -12.46
CA PRO A 216 22.51 -21.84 -11.45
C PRO A 216 23.22 -22.43 -10.23
N SER A 217 24.26 -21.76 -9.76
CA SER A 217 25.11 -22.28 -8.64
C SER A 217 24.33 -22.51 -7.35
N GLU A 218 23.33 -21.66 -7.08
CA GLU A 218 22.45 -21.75 -5.91
C GLU A 218 21.52 -22.96 -5.92
N ASP A 219 21.31 -23.64 -7.10
CA ASP A 219 20.45 -24.81 -7.21
C ASP A 219 20.90 -25.99 -6.33
N SER A 220 22.20 -26.14 -6.14
CA SER A 220 22.79 -27.24 -5.37
C SER A 220 22.53 -27.12 -3.88
N SER A 221 22.54 -25.91 -3.32
CA SER A 221 22.33 -25.66 -1.89
C SER A 221 20.88 -25.76 -1.46
N GLY A 222 19.94 -25.52 -2.38
CA GLY A 222 18.52 -25.38 -2.07
C GLY A 222 18.17 -24.16 -1.19
N SER A 223 19.10 -23.22 -1.03
CA SER A 223 18.92 -22.03 -0.19
C SER A 223 17.86 -21.06 -0.75
N THR A 224 17.61 -21.11 -2.06
CA THR A 224 16.58 -20.32 -2.75
C THR A 224 15.31 -21.12 -3.03
N ALA A 225 15.20 -22.34 -2.47
CA ALA A 225 14.06 -23.19 -2.73
C ALA A 225 12.84 -22.77 -1.90
N GLY A 226 11.75 -22.52 -2.58
CA GLY A 226 10.44 -22.25 -2.01
C GLY A 226 9.36 -23.06 -2.72
N LEU A 227 8.12 -22.71 -2.51
CA LEU A 227 7.00 -23.31 -3.23
C LEU A 227 7.02 -22.83 -4.68
N VAL A 228 7.01 -23.78 -5.60
CA VAL A 228 6.93 -23.60 -7.05
C VAL A 228 5.56 -24.09 -7.51
N HIS A 229 4.84 -23.26 -8.25
CA HIS A 229 3.56 -23.63 -8.87
C HIS A 229 3.77 -24.64 -10.01
N GLY A 230 4.75 -24.36 -10.85
CA GLY A 230 5.14 -25.22 -11.97
C GLY A 230 4.38 -24.98 -13.27
N ASP A 231 3.23 -24.31 -13.25
CA ASP A 231 2.46 -23.89 -14.44
C ASP A 231 1.79 -22.51 -14.21
N PHE A 232 2.54 -21.55 -13.70
CA PHE A 232 1.99 -20.23 -13.40
C PHE A 232 1.82 -19.41 -14.69
N ARG A 233 0.56 -19.29 -15.12
CA ARG A 233 0.15 -18.58 -16.33
C ARG A 233 -1.13 -17.82 -16.09
N MET A 234 -1.39 -16.79 -16.91
CA MET A 234 -2.56 -15.92 -16.75
C MET A 234 -3.90 -16.67 -16.87
N ASP A 235 -3.99 -17.71 -17.69
CA ASP A 235 -5.17 -18.55 -17.84
C ASP A 235 -5.41 -19.52 -16.67
N ASN A 236 -4.43 -19.66 -15.75
CA ASN A 236 -4.56 -20.35 -14.47
C ASN A 236 -4.86 -19.38 -13.31
N LEU A 237 -5.21 -18.12 -13.61
CA LEU A 237 -5.57 -17.11 -12.62
C LEU A 237 -7.02 -16.70 -12.75
N VAL A 238 -7.71 -16.64 -11.61
CA VAL A 238 -9.03 -16.02 -11.53
C VAL A 238 -8.88 -14.60 -11.04
N PHE A 239 -9.28 -13.65 -11.88
CA PHE A 239 -9.33 -12.24 -11.51
C PHE A 239 -10.70 -11.88 -10.97
N HIS A 240 -10.73 -10.92 -10.06
CA HIS A 240 -11.98 -10.42 -9.50
C HIS A 240 -12.96 -9.97 -10.63
N PRO A 241 -14.28 -10.11 -10.48
CA PRO A 241 -15.24 -9.80 -11.54
C PRO A 241 -15.13 -8.36 -12.10
N ILE A 242 -14.70 -7.43 -11.27
CA ILE A 242 -14.67 -5.99 -11.59
C ILE A 242 -13.26 -5.41 -11.44
N GLU A 243 -12.57 -5.68 -10.32
CA GLU A 243 -11.25 -5.17 -10.00
C GLU A 243 -10.15 -5.90 -10.77
N ASP A 244 -9.00 -5.23 -10.95
CA ASP A 244 -7.84 -5.82 -11.63
C ASP A 244 -6.88 -6.45 -10.61
N ARG A 245 -7.39 -7.37 -9.79
CA ARG A 245 -6.63 -8.18 -8.83
C ARG A 245 -6.94 -9.66 -8.99
N VAL A 246 -5.97 -10.50 -8.67
CA VAL A 246 -6.12 -11.96 -8.63
C VAL A 246 -6.86 -12.35 -7.35
N ILE A 247 -7.86 -13.23 -7.48
CA ILE A 247 -8.63 -13.81 -6.37
C ILE A 247 -8.41 -15.31 -6.24
N GLY A 248 -7.75 -15.94 -7.21
CA GLY A 248 -7.44 -17.36 -7.15
C GLY A 248 -6.34 -17.78 -8.11
N ILE A 249 -5.40 -18.57 -7.61
CA ILE A 249 -4.41 -19.30 -8.40
C ILE A 249 -4.90 -20.76 -8.49
N LEU A 250 -5.04 -21.25 -9.71
CA LEU A 250 -5.59 -22.57 -10.02
C LEU A 250 -4.51 -23.51 -10.58
N ASP A 251 -4.82 -24.81 -10.64
CA ASP A 251 -4.03 -25.86 -11.28
C ASP A 251 -2.67 -26.15 -10.63
N TRP A 252 -2.73 -26.69 -9.41
CA TRP A 252 -1.58 -26.99 -8.55
C TRP A 252 -0.94 -28.37 -8.78
N GLU A 253 -1.30 -29.07 -9.86
CA GLU A 253 -0.86 -30.46 -10.10
C GLU A 253 0.66 -30.62 -10.26
N LEU A 254 1.36 -29.57 -10.74
CA LEU A 254 2.81 -29.55 -10.93
C LEU A 254 3.58 -28.91 -9.77
N SER A 255 2.88 -28.54 -8.71
CA SER A 255 3.48 -27.85 -7.58
C SER A 255 4.47 -28.71 -6.80
N THR A 256 5.55 -28.09 -6.34
CA THR A 256 6.62 -28.74 -5.58
C THR A 256 7.50 -27.70 -4.88
N LEU A 257 8.49 -28.17 -4.11
CA LEU A 257 9.57 -27.30 -3.62
C LEU A 257 10.70 -27.24 -4.65
N GLY A 258 11.18 -26.03 -4.93
CA GLY A 258 12.24 -25.83 -5.92
C GLY A 258 12.63 -24.40 -6.14
N ASN A 259 13.35 -24.12 -7.23
CA ASN A 259 13.77 -22.78 -7.59
C ASN A 259 12.62 -21.95 -8.15
N GLN A 260 12.19 -20.95 -7.40
CA GLN A 260 11.05 -20.08 -7.72
C GLN A 260 11.24 -19.26 -8.99
N MET A 261 12.49 -19.01 -9.43
CA MET A 261 12.76 -18.30 -10.69
C MET A 261 12.24 -19.05 -11.93
N CYS A 262 11.99 -20.35 -11.82
CA CYS A 262 11.40 -21.13 -12.90
C CYS A 262 9.93 -20.72 -13.18
N ASP A 263 9.15 -20.32 -12.18
CA ASP A 263 7.77 -19.89 -12.38
C ASP A 263 7.67 -18.53 -13.07
N ILE A 264 8.46 -17.54 -12.63
CA ILE A 264 8.45 -16.22 -13.30
C ILE A 264 9.01 -16.30 -14.72
N ALA A 265 10.01 -17.15 -14.98
CA ALA A 265 10.53 -17.38 -16.31
C ALA A 265 9.50 -18.09 -17.21
N TYR A 266 8.74 -19.04 -16.65
CA TYR A 266 7.67 -19.70 -17.38
C TYR A 266 6.52 -18.73 -17.72
N SER A 267 6.10 -17.91 -16.80
CA SER A 267 5.13 -16.83 -17.03
C SER A 267 5.62 -15.80 -18.07
N SER A 268 6.93 -15.60 -18.17
CA SER A 268 7.57 -14.66 -19.10
C SER A 268 7.74 -15.20 -20.52
N MET A 269 7.44 -16.47 -20.78
CA MET A 269 7.61 -17.08 -22.13
C MET A 269 6.81 -16.34 -23.21
N LEU A 270 5.68 -15.74 -22.87
CA LEU A 270 4.83 -14.97 -23.78
C LEU A 270 5.55 -13.76 -24.44
N TYR A 271 6.58 -13.22 -23.82
CA TYR A 271 7.39 -12.11 -24.36
C TYR A 271 8.42 -12.56 -25.40
N ILE A 272 8.67 -13.86 -25.49
CA ILE A 272 9.74 -14.43 -26.31
C ILE A 272 9.19 -15.31 -27.42
N ALA A 273 8.03 -15.95 -27.18
CA ALA A 273 7.35 -16.81 -28.12
C ALA A 273 5.87 -16.46 -28.20
N ASP A 274 5.37 -16.12 -29.40
CA ASP A 274 3.96 -15.86 -29.64
C ASP A 274 3.23 -17.19 -29.88
N PHE A 275 2.33 -17.51 -28.96
CA PHE A 275 1.47 -18.69 -29.03
C PHE A 275 0.09 -18.39 -29.64
N SER A 276 -0.17 -17.13 -30.05
CA SER A 276 -1.43 -16.73 -30.64
C SER A 276 -1.65 -17.43 -31.99
N GLN A 277 -2.89 -17.58 -32.43
CA GLN A 277 -3.28 -18.16 -33.73
C GLN A 277 -2.81 -19.59 -33.99
N GLY A 278 -2.43 -20.34 -32.94
CA GLY A 278 -2.09 -21.75 -33.08
C GLY A 278 -0.71 -22.05 -33.71
N LYS A 279 0.08 -21.06 -34.01
CA LYS A 279 1.47 -21.17 -34.47
C LYS A 279 2.42 -20.44 -33.52
N VAL A 280 3.59 -21.01 -33.29
CA VAL A 280 4.65 -20.31 -32.58
C VAL A 280 5.38 -19.44 -33.60
N LYS A 281 5.34 -18.13 -33.45
CA LYS A 281 6.07 -17.20 -34.31
C LYS A 281 7.38 -16.78 -33.63
N HIS A 282 8.43 -16.73 -34.43
CA HIS A 282 9.73 -16.22 -34.04
C HIS A 282 9.93 -14.84 -34.65
N ASN A 283 10.27 -13.87 -33.85
CA ASN A 283 10.61 -12.56 -34.36
C ASN A 283 12.15 -12.38 -34.27
N ASN A 284 12.87 -12.80 -35.32
CA ASN A 284 14.32 -12.68 -35.58
C ASN A 284 15.19 -11.96 -34.54
N GLY A 285 15.01 -12.28 -33.25
CA GLY A 285 15.83 -11.74 -32.16
C GLY A 285 15.31 -10.49 -31.47
N PHE A 286 14.14 -9.96 -31.84
CA PHE A 286 13.50 -8.82 -31.17
C PHE A 286 12.38 -9.30 -30.25
N GLU A 287 12.05 -8.52 -29.21
CA GLU A 287 10.83 -8.73 -28.44
C GLU A 287 9.62 -8.72 -29.38
N LEU A 288 8.63 -9.55 -29.07
CA LEU A 288 7.38 -9.56 -29.81
C LEU A 288 6.71 -8.20 -29.72
N ASP A 289 6.04 -7.80 -30.80
CA ASP A 289 5.18 -6.61 -30.80
C ASP A 289 4.00 -6.87 -29.87
N ILE A 290 4.14 -6.38 -28.63
CA ILE A 290 3.17 -6.57 -27.57
C ILE A 290 2.09 -5.52 -27.65
N SER A 291 0.86 -5.91 -27.34
CA SER A 291 -0.28 -4.99 -27.33
C SER A 291 -0.06 -3.82 -26.37
N GLU A 292 -0.43 -2.62 -26.78
CA GLU A 292 -0.34 -1.42 -25.93
C GLU A 292 -0.94 -1.68 -24.53
N GLY A 293 -0.22 -1.27 -23.47
CA GLY A 293 -0.60 -1.49 -22.07
C GLY A 293 -0.16 -2.82 -21.47
N VAL A 294 0.29 -3.80 -22.27
CA VAL A 294 1.04 -4.96 -21.74
C VAL A 294 2.45 -4.48 -21.40
N PRO A 295 2.96 -4.67 -20.17
CA PRO A 295 4.32 -4.23 -19.81
C PRO A 295 5.36 -4.97 -20.64
N SER A 296 6.55 -4.40 -20.82
CA SER A 296 7.69 -5.13 -21.40
C SER A 296 8.13 -6.27 -20.49
N LEU A 297 8.92 -7.20 -21.01
CA LEU A 297 9.52 -8.29 -20.20
C LEU A 297 10.26 -7.75 -18.98
N GLU A 298 11.08 -6.71 -19.18
CA GLU A 298 11.85 -6.11 -18.09
C GLU A 298 10.95 -5.44 -17.06
N GLU A 299 9.90 -4.72 -17.47
CA GLU A 299 8.92 -4.12 -16.55
C GLU A 299 8.17 -5.19 -15.74
N TYR A 300 7.68 -6.24 -16.37
CA TYR A 300 6.98 -7.34 -15.70
C TYR A 300 7.88 -8.06 -14.68
N LEU A 301 9.11 -8.35 -15.08
CA LEU A 301 10.09 -8.99 -14.20
C LEU A 301 10.54 -8.07 -13.06
N ALA A 302 10.69 -6.76 -13.30
CA ALA A 302 11.04 -5.78 -12.27
C ALA A 302 9.91 -5.62 -11.24
N ASP A 303 8.63 -5.64 -11.68
CA ASP A 303 7.46 -5.65 -10.79
C ASP A 303 7.51 -6.86 -9.84
N TYR A 304 7.76 -8.05 -10.40
CA TYR A 304 7.91 -9.26 -9.60
C TYR A 304 9.11 -9.17 -8.63
N CYS A 305 10.29 -8.76 -9.10
CA CYS A 305 11.49 -8.66 -8.26
C CYS A 305 11.28 -7.68 -7.10
N SER A 306 10.66 -6.54 -7.38
CA SER A 306 10.30 -5.55 -6.36
C SER A 306 9.36 -6.11 -5.30
N ALA A 307 8.29 -6.80 -5.73
CA ALA A 307 7.28 -7.37 -4.84
C ALA A 307 7.81 -8.58 -4.03
N ALA A 308 8.67 -9.42 -4.64
CA ALA A 308 9.23 -10.62 -4.02
C ALA A 308 10.57 -10.39 -3.28
N GLY A 309 11.08 -9.15 -3.24
CA GLY A 309 12.38 -8.81 -2.63
C GLY A 309 13.58 -9.49 -3.31
N LYS A 310 13.50 -9.74 -4.63
CA LYS A 310 14.57 -10.37 -5.41
C LYS A 310 15.50 -9.32 -6.01
N GLN A 311 16.77 -9.70 -6.22
CA GLN A 311 17.77 -8.81 -6.81
C GLN A 311 17.55 -8.60 -8.31
N TRP A 312 17.88 -7.39 -8.78
CA TRP A 312 17.93 -7.03 -10.18
C TRP A 312 19.38 -6.74 -10.62
N PRO A 313 19.83 -7.14 -11.82
CA PRO A 313 19.15 -8.09 -12.73
C PRO A 313 19.16 -9.51 -12.16
N VAL A 314 18.19 -10.34 -12.59
CA VAL A 314 18.08 -11.72 -12.14
C VAL A 314 19.28 -12.51 -12.66
N ALA A 315 20.10 -13.02 -11.75
CA ALA A 315 21.26 -13.84 -12.09
C ALA A 315 20.83 -15.12 -12.82
N GLY A 316 21.56 -15.50 -13.86
CA GLY A 316 21.27 -16.71 -14.62
C GLY A 316 19.96 -16.65 -15.44
N TRP A 317 19.39 -15.48 -15.71
CA TRP A 317 18.12 -15.34 -16.42
C TRP A 317 18.03 -16.11 -17.74
N LYS A 318 19.13 -16.15 -18.51
CA LYS A 318 19.21 -16.95 -19.73
C LYS A 318 18.88 -18.43 -19.51
N PHE A 319 19.36 -18.99 -18.41
CA PHE A 319 19.10 -20.39 -18.06
C PHE A 319 17.60 -20.60 -17.82
N TYR A 320 16.95 -19.76 -17.02
CA TYR A 320 15.54 -19.96 -16.65
C TYR A 320 14.60 -19.86 -17.85
N ILE A 321 14.83 -18.93 -18.75
CA ILE A 321 14.06 -18.82 -20.00
C ILE A 321 14.35 -20.00 -20.93
N ALA A 322 15.62 -20.33 -21.17
CA ALA A 322 15.98 -21.48 -22.01
C ALA A 322 15.39 -22.79 -21.46
N PHE A 323 15.43 -22.96 -20.15
CA PHE A 323 14.82 -24.10 -19.47
C PHE A 323 13.28 -24.14 -19.66
N SER A 324 12.59 -23.01 -19.57
CA SER A 324 11.14 -22.94 -19.76
C SER A 324 10.75 -23.33 -21.19
N LEU A 325 11.46 -22.81 -22.19
CA LEU A 325 11.26 -23.13 -23.60
C LEU A 325 11.60 -24.59 -23.89
N PHE A 326 12.71 -25.11 -23.37
CA PHE A 326 13.11 -26.51 -23.44
C PHE A 326 12.03 -27.45 -22.87
N ARG A 327 11.50 -27.13 -21.70
CA ARG A 327 10.40 -27.88 -21.07
C ARG A 327 9.15 -27.92 -21.98
N GLY A 328 8.74 -26.74 -22.49
CA GLY A 328 7.62 -26.62 -23.43
C GLY A 328 7.82 -27.49 -24.69
N ALA A 329 9.00 -27.42 -25.29
CA ALA A 329 9.37 -28.22 -26.44
C ALA A 329 9.31 -29.74 -26.15
N SER A 330 9.80 -30.15 -24.95
CA SER A 330 9.76 -31.57 -24.53
C SER A 330 8.33 -32.09 -24.37
N ILE A 331 7.44 -31.28 -23.82
CA ILE A 331 6.02 -31.59 -23.66
C ILE A 331 5.35 -31.75 -25.03
N LEU A 332 5.56 -30.78 -25.93
CA LEU A 332 4.96 -30.79 -27.29
C LEU A 332 5.47 -31.96 -28.15
N ALA A 333 6.77 -32.29 -28.08
CA ALA A 333 7.32 -33.45 -28.71
C ALA A 333 6.65 -34.75 -28.23
N GLY A 334 6.39 -34.85 -26.92
CA GLY A 334 5.65 -35.97 -26.36
C GLY A 334 4.19 -36.03 -26.80
N VAL A 335 3.51 -34.91 -26.98
CA VAL A 335 2.15 -34.86 -27.55
C VAL A 335 2.15 -35.34 -29.01
N HIS A 336 3.09 -34.83 -29.81
CA HIS A 336 3.23 -35.21 -31.22
C HIS A 336 3.57 -36.69 -31.38
N SER A 337 4.45 -37.23 -30.54
CA SER A 337 4.80 -38.66 -30.54
C SER A 337 3.56 -39.54 -30.26
N ARG A 338 2.71 -39.19 -29.29
CA ARG A 338 1.45 -39.90 -29.04
C ARG A 338 0.49 -39.81 -30.22
N TYR A 339 0.47 -38.69 -30.96
CA TYR A 339 -0.32 -38.53 -32.16
C TYR A 339 0.14 -39.51 -33.26
N ILE A 340 1.45 -39.58 -33.53
CA ILE A 340 2.04 -40.51 -34.49
C ILE A 340 1.70 -41.96 -34.11
N MET A 341 1.75 -42.32 -32.83
CA MET A 341 1.42 -43.66 -32.33
C MET A 341 -0.11 -43.97 -32.28
N GLY A 342 -0.98 -43.03 -32.67
CA GLY A 342 -2.42 -43.20 -32.66
C GLY A 342 -3.08 -43.08 -31.25
N ASN A 343 -2.33 -42.64 -30.26
CA ASN A 343 -2.77 -42.58 -28.85
C ASN A 343 -3.04 -41.14 -28.33
N ALA A 344 -3.28 -40.18 -29.21
CA ALA A 344 -3.53 -38.78 -28.83
C ALA A 344 -5.01 -38.37 -28.90
N SER A 345 -5.51 -37.71 -27.90
CA SER A 345 -6.88 -37.16 -27.81
C SER A 345 -6.91 -35.68 -28.22
N GLY A 346 -6.32 -35.26 -29.33
CA GLY A 346 -6.22 -33.80 -29.62
C GLY A 346 -6.35 -33.43 -31.11
N GLY A 347 -6.61 -34.36 -32.00
CA GLY A 347 -6.80 -34.10 -33.42
C GLY A 347 -5.70 -33.22 -34.02
N LYS A 348 -6.08 -32.18 -34.77
CA LYS A 348 -5.15 -31.28 -35.48
C LYS A 348 -4.14 -30.60 -34.54
N ARG A 349 -4.54 -30.28 -33.28
CA ARG A 349 -3.61 -29.67 -32.30
C ARG A 349 -2.45 -30.58 -31.91
N ALA A 350 -2.69 -31.88 -31.80
CA ALA A 350 -1.65 -32.87 -31.53
C ALA A 350 -0.76 -33.09 -32.74
N GLN A 351 -1.29 -32.97 -33.97
CA GLN A 351 -0.53 -33.02 -35.22
C GLN A 351 0.46 -31.84 -35.31
N ASP A 352 0.04 -30.61 -35.00
CA ASP A 352 0.86 -29.40 -35.13
C ASP A 352 1.90 -29.28 -33.96
N ALA A 353 1.81 -30.14 -32.96
CA ALA A 353 2.68 -30.06 -31.78
C ALA A 353 4.16 -30.29 -32.09
N GLY A 354 4.49 -31.07 -33.11
CA GLY A 354 5.86 -31.32 -33.53
C GLY A 354 6.56 -30.10 -34.14
N GLU A 355 5.86 -29.35 -34.99
CA GLU A 355 6.34 -28.10 -35.56
C GLU A 355 6.57 -27.07 -34.45
N LYS A 356 5.59 -26.88 -33.55
CA LYS A 356 5.70 -26.00 -32.42
C LYS A 356 6.85 -26.35 -31.47
N ALA A 357 7.13 -27.62 -31.25
CA ALA A 357 8.30 -28.06 -30.47
C ALA A 357 9.60 -27.59 -31.11
N ASN A 358 9.73 -27.73 -32.43
CA ASN A 358 10.90 -27.27 -33.17
C ASN A 358 11.06 -25.76 -33.14
N ASP A 359 9.97 -25.01 -33.25
CA ASP A 359 9.99 -23.55 -33.12
C ASP A 359 10.53 -23.10 -31.74
N LEU A 360 10.02 -23.73 -30.65
CA LEU A 360 10.52 -23.44 -29.31
C LEU A 360 12.01 -23.75 -29.13
N ILE A 361 12.50 -24.82 -29.74
CA ILE A 361 13.92 -25.16 -29.72
C ILE A 361 14.77 -24.07 -30.42
N GLN A 362 14.30 -23.59 -31.58
CA GLN A 362 14.98 -22.51 -32.30
C GLN A 362 14.99 -21.21 -31.50
N ILE A 363 13.87 -20.85 -30.89
CA ILE A 363 13.74 -19.66 -30.04
C ILE A 363 14.70 -19.76 -28.85
N ALA A 364 14.71 -20.90 -28.14
CA ALA A 364 15.60 -21.13 -27.00
C ALA A 364 17.07 -20.98 -27.41
N TRP A 365 17.44 -21.58 -28.54
CA TRP A 365 18.81 -21.50 -29.07
C TRP A 365 19.20 -20.07 -29.41
N SER A 366 18.34 -19.33 -30.12
CA SER A 366 18.58 -17.91 -30.44
C SER A 366 18.66 -17.04 -29.19
N TYR A 367 17.90 -17.34 -28.16
CA TYR A 367 17.86 -16.57 -26.90
C TYR A 367 19.16 -16.70 -26.13
N ILE A 368 19.72 -17.91 -26.02
CA ILE A 368 21.00 -18.12 -25.29
C ILE A 368 22.21 -17.51 -25.99
N GLN A 369 22.13 -17.25 -27.29
CA GLN A 369 23.20 -16.61 -28.09
C GLN A 369 23.27 -15.08 -27.89
N ARG A 370 22.26 -14.45 -27.25
CA ARG A 370 22.26 -13.00 -27.02
C ARG A 370 23.36 -12.63 -26.03
N GLU A 371 24.07 -11.54 -26.26
CA GLU A 371 25.11 -11.04 -25.34
C GLU A 371 24.46 -10.51 -24.05
N THR A 372 23.45 -9.63 -24.16
CA THR A 372 22.71 -9.06 -23.04
C THR A 372 21.22 -9.38 -23.17
N VAL A 373 20.60 -9.81 -22.09
CA VAL A 373 19.16 -10.17 -22.05
C VAL A 373 18.35 -9.35 -21.06
N LEU A 374 19.00 -8.69 -20.10
CA LEU A 374 18.40 -7.75 -19.15
C LEU A 374 19.31 -6.54 -18.99
N SER A 375 18.74 -5.36 -18.86
CA SER A 375 19.47 -4.14 -18.56
C SER A 375 20.09 -4.19 -17.17
N GLN A 376 21.22 -3.50 -16.96
CA GLN A 376 21.90 -3.46 -15.66
C GLN A 376 21.08 -2.74 -14.59
N ASN A 377 20.33 -1.71 -14.99
CA ASN A 377 19.39 -1.03 -14.10
C ASN A 377 17.98 -1.58 -14.35
N PRO A 378 17.16 -1.80 -13.31
CA PRO A 378 15.77 -2.14 -13.53
C PRO A 378 15.17 -1.02 -14.38
N PRO A 379 14.30 -1.36 -15.36
CA PRO A 379 13.51 -0.34 -16.00
C PRO A 379 12.83 0.42 -14.85
N SER A 380 12.81 1.75 -14.95
CA SER A 380 11.98 2.51 -14.03
C SER A 380 10.60 1.88 -14.16
N VAL A 381 10.22 1.08 -13.17
CA VAL A 381 8.85 0.58 -13.08
C VAL A 381 8.05 1.84 -13.23
N ALA A 382 7.39 2.00 -14.35
CA ALA A 382 6.39 3.02 -14.49
C ALA A 382 5.31 2.61 -13.50
N LYS A 383 5.52 2.93 -12.22
CA LYS A 383 4.45 3.17 -11.26
C LYS A 383 3.52 4.01 -12.07
N GLY A 384 2.34 3.48 -12.42
CA GLY A 384 1.45 4.05 -13.40
C GLY A 384 1.61 5.54 -13.29
N LYS A 385 2.18 6.15 -14.34
CA LYS A 385 2.61 7.53 -14.27
C LYS A 385 1.53 8.19 -13.51
N ASP A 386 1.88 8.75 -12.36
CA ASP A 386 1.09 9.79 -11.76
C ASP A 386 1.10 10.89 -12.87
N GLU A 387 0.33 10.65 -13.93
CA GLU A 387 0.02 11.64 -14.97
C GLU A 387 -0.91 12.70 -14.37
N GLY A 388 -1.04 12.71 -13.03
CA GLY A 388 -1.38 13.85 -12.26
C GLY A 388 -0.22 14.82 -12.37
N LEU A 389 -0.29 15.68 -13.43
CA LEU A 389 0.38 17.00 -13.45
C LEU A 389 1.78 17.05 -12.79
N GLU A 390 2.72 16.17 -13.15
CA GLU A 390 4.13 16.52 -13.13
C GLU A 390 4.35 17.56 -14.23
N SER A 391 3.67 18.72 -14.06
CA SER A 391 4.02 19.90 -14.84
C SER A 391 5.49 20.14 -14.54
N GLY A 392 6.36 20.18 -15.54
CA GLY A 392 7.72 20.66 -15.45
C GLY A 392 7.79 22.13 -15.04
N GLY A 393 6.92 22.53 -14.10
CA GLY A 393 6.73 23.86 -13.58
C GLY A 393 7.69 24.16 -12.41
N ARG A 394 7.53 25.32 -11.82
CA ARG A 394 8.35 25.89 -10.75
C ARG A 394 8.48 25.01 -9.50
N PHE A 395 7.50 24.17 -9.22
CA PHE A 395 7.41 23.34 -8.01
C PHE A 395 7.68 21.85 -8.31
N VAL A 396 8.86 21.54 -8.84
CA VAL A 396 9.28 20.15 -9.02
C VAL A 396 10.18 19.72 -7.85
N PRO A 397 9.83 18.65 -7.08
CA PRO A 397 10.66 18.19 -5.99
C PRO A 397 12.00 17.64 -6.50
N ASN A 398 13.08 17.94 -5.79
CA ASN A 398 14.39 17.39 -6.08
C ASN A 398 14.45 15.89 -5.75
N LYS A 399 15.53 15.22 -6.17
CA LYS A 399 15.72 13.77 -5.98
C LYS A 399 15.57 13.35 -4.51
N LYS A 400 16.19 14.09 -3.57
CA LYS A 400 16.10 13.80 -2.12
C LYS A 400 14.66 13.77 -1.64
N VAL A 401 13.87 14.77 -2.04
CA VAL A 401 12.45 14.87 -1.66
C VAL A 401 11.63 13.79 -2.31
N LYS A 402 11.90 13.44 -3.59
CA LYS A 402 11.26 12.31 -4.27
C LYS A 402 11.53 10.99 -3.53
N ASP A 403 12.79 10.71 -3.20
CA ASP A 403 13.18 9.50 -2.48
C ASP A 403 12.52 9.40 -1.08
N LEU A 404 12.45 10.51 -0.35
CA LEU A 404 11.76 10.56 0.96
C LEU A 404 10.24 10.40 0.80
N ARG A 405 9.64 11.02 -0.23
CA ARG A 405 8.21 10.91 -0.53
C ARG A 405 7.82 9.46 -0.83
N ASP A 406 8.60 8.76 -1.66
CA ASP A 406 8.34 7.36 -2.02
C ASP A 406 8.44 6.43 -0.81
N LYS A 407 9.46 6.62 0.04
CA LYS A 407 9.58 5.90 1.32
C LYS A 407 8.36 6.16 2.22
N LEU A 408 7.92 7.41 2.32
CA LEU A 408 6.81 7.81 3.17
C LEU A 408 5.48 7.25 2.67
N ILE A 409 5.22 7.26 1.35
CA ILE A 409 4.04 6.64 0.73
C ILE A 409 4.02 5.15 1.07
N LYS A 410 5.13 4.44 0.81
CA LYS A 410 5.25 3.02 1.12
C LYS A 410 4.99 2.73 2.60
N PHE A 411 5.58 3.51 3.49
CA PHE A 411 5.40 3.34 4.94
C PHE A 411 3.93 3.51 5.36
N ILE A 412 3.26 4.53 4.84
CA ILE A 412 1.85 4.81 5.19
C ILE A 412 0.94 3.73 4.62
N GLU A 413 1.11 3.33 3.37
CA GLU A 413 0.27 2.31 2.73
C GLU A 413 0.45 0.93 3.35
N GLU A 414 1.68 0.51 3.64
CA GLU A 414 1.96 -0.83 4.15
C GLU A 414 1.79 -0.96 5.67
N ARG A 415 1.94 0.14 6.44
CA ARG A 415 2.03 0.04 7.91
C ARG A 415 1.04 0.91 8.67
N VAL A 416 0.70 2.11 8.17
CA VAL A 416 -0.23 3.00 8.88
C VAL A 416 -1.68 2.68 8.52
N TYR A 417 -2.01 2.58 7.23
CA TYR A 417 -3.39 2.30 6.79
C TYR A 417 -3.95 0.99 7.35
N PRO A 418 -3.20 -0.13 7.43
CA PRO A 418 -3.71 -1.35 8.04
C PRO A 418 -4.08 -1.20 9.51
N MET A 419 -3.46 -0.25 10.24
CA MET A 419 -3.70 -0.01 11.66
C MET A 419 -4.81 0.99 11.95
N GLU A 420 -5.32 1.74 10.96
CA GLU A 420 -6.31 2.81 11.15
C GLU A 420 -7.56 2.32 11.89
N GLN A 421 -8.04 1.13 11.57
CA GLN A 421 -9.22 0.57 12.24
C GLN A 421 -8.96 0.23 13.71
N GLU A 422 -7.77 -0.28 14.03
CA GLU A 422 -7.41 -0.62 15.42
C GLU A 422 -7.20 0.64 16.25
N PHE A 423 -6.53 1.64 15.69
CA PHE A 423 -6.39 2.95 16.33
C PHE A 423 -7.77 3.59 16.59
N SER A 424 -8.67 3.53 15.61
CA SER A 424 -10.03 4.05 15.75
C SER A 424 -10.83 3.29 16.82
N LYS A 425 -10.72 1.96 16.88
CA LYS A 425 -11.38 1.15 17.91
C LYS A 425 -10.89 1.51 19.32
N LEU A 426 -9.57 1.67 19.48
CA LEU A 426 -9.00 2.11 20.76
C LEU A 426 -9.50 3.50 21.14
N ALA A 427 -9.48 4.47 20.21
CA ALA A 427 -9.93 5.83 20.42
C ALA A 427 -11.43 5.93 20.78
N GLN A 428 -12.25 4.94 20.43
CA GLN A 428 -13.67 4.85 20.78
C GLN A 428 -13.95 4.02 22.05
N SER A 429 -12.92 3.39 22.61
CA SER A 429 -13.05 2.52 23.78
C SER A 429 -12.97 3.28 25.11
N SER A 430 -13.23 2.61 26.22
CA SER A 430 -12.97 3.13 27.58
C SER A 430 -11.49 3.36 27.85
N MET A 431 -10.59 2.71 27.09
CA MET A 431 -9.14 2.84 27.18
C MET A 431 -8.56 3.92 26.25
N ARG A 432 -9.39 4.76 25.64
CA ARG A 432 -8.98 5.73 24.61
C ARG A 432 -7.84 6.68 24.99
N TRP A 433 -7.66 6.94 26.28
CA TRP A 433 -6.55 7.77 26.79
C TRP A 433 -5.25 6.99 27.02
N THR A 434 -5.10 5.84 26.38
CA THR A 434 -3.86 5.06 26.36
C THR A 434 -3.23 5.06 24.97
N VAL A 435 -1.92 5.00 24.91
CA VAL A 435 -1.18 4.93 23.66
C VAL A 435 -1.23 3.51 23.12
N HIS A 436 -1.55 3.35 21.85
CA HIS A 436 -1.55 2.03 21.22
C HIS A 436 -0.09 1.52 21.07
N PRO A 437 0.25 0.28 21.50
CA PRO A 437 1.63 -0.23 21.43
C PRO A 437 2.24 -0.18 20.02
N GLN A 438 1.43 -0.42 18.99
CA GLN A 438 1.88 -0.33 17.60
C GLN A 438 2.26 1.09 17.16
N GLU A 439 1.69 2.14 17.77
CA GLU A 439 2.11 3.52 17.49
C GLU A 439 3.59 3.71 17.84
N GLU A 440 4.03 3.21 19.00
CA GLU A 440 5.43 3.31 19.42
C GLU A 440 6.35 2.45 18.54
N THR A 441 5.89 1.24 18.15
CA THR A 441 6.62 0.39 17.20
C THR A 441 6.83 1.09 15.86
N LEU A 442 5.80 1.71 15.31
CA LEU A 442 5.87 2.46 14.06
C LEU A 442 6.82 3.66 14.14
N LYS A 443 6.85 4.36 15.28
CA LYS A 443 7.80 5.46 15.53
C LYS A 443 9.25 5.00 15.49
N GLU A 444 9.56 3.87 16.13
CA GLU A 444 10.93 3.32 16.11
C GLU A 444 11.35 2.89 14.69
N ILE A 445 10.43 2.36 13.89
CA ILE A 445 10.69 2.05 12.50
C ILE A 445 10.90 3.34 11.69
N ALA A 446 10.07 4.36 11.89
CA ALA A 446 10.21 5.66 11.22
C ALA A 446 11.56 6.32 11.50
N LYS A 447 12.03 6.26 12.76
CA LYS A 447 13.38 6.73 13.14
C LYS A 447 14.47 5.98 12.37
N LYS A 448 14.41 4.65 12.33
CA LYS A 448 15.40 3.80 11.62
C LYS A 448 15.42 4.07 10.11
N GLU A 449 14.27 4.39 9.52
CA GLU A 449 14.15 4.68 8.09
C GLU A 449 14.47 6.15 7.72
N GLY A 450 14.82 7.00 8.70
CA GLY A 450 15.15 8.42 8.51
C GLY A 450 13.93 9.30 8.20
N LEU A 451 12.73 8.88 8.64
CA LEU A 451 11.46 9.58 8.44
C LEU A 451 10.99 10.34 9.69
N TRP A 452 11.92 10.74 10.55
CA TRP A 452 11.63 11.34 11.85
C TRP A 452 11.90 12.84 11.86
N ASN A 453 11.02 13.64 12.47
CA ASN A 453 11.18 15.10 12.63
C ASN A 453 11.37 15.87 11.31
N LEU A 454 10.79 15.41 10.21
CA LEU A 454 11.02 15.95 8.85
C LEU A 454 10.65 17.44 8.70
N PHE A 455 9.84 17.97 9.62
CA PHE A 455 9.33 19.35 9.60
C PHE A 455 10.35 20.41 9.99
N ILE A 456 11.49 20.05 10.58
CA ILE A 456 12.45 21.01 11.17
C ILE A 456 13.19 21.77 10.07
N PRO A 457 13.05 23.13 9.99
CA PRO A 457 13.75 23.93 8.99
C PRO A 457 15.27 23.98 9.26
N LEU A 458 16.04 24.15 8.18
CA LEU A 458 17.52 24.18 8.23
C LEU A 458 18.09 25.20 9.21
N ASP A 459 17.56 26.43 9.21
CA ASP A 459 18.00 27.53 10.07
C ASP A 459 17.76 27.23 11.55
N SER A 460 16.61 26.65 11.85
CA SER A 460 16.24 26.25 13.22
C SER A 460 17.11 25.09 13.72
N ALA A 461 17.40 24.13 12.86
CA ALA A 461 18.32 23.03 13.16
C ALA A 461 19.76 23.53 13.41
N ALA A 462 20.24 24.47 12.58
CA ALA A 462 21.58 25.08 12.74
C ALA A 462 21.69 25.82 14.08
N ARG A 463 20.68 26.63 14.43
CA ARG A 463 20.65 27.33 15.72
C ARG A 463 20.67 26.38 16.92
N ALA A 464 19.91 25.27 16.84
CA ALA A 464 19.90 24.28 17.92
C ALA A 464 21.27 23.61 18.11
N ARG A 465 21.96 23.29 16.99
CA ARG A 465 23.32 22.75 17.05
C ARG A 465 24.30 23.73 17.69
N GLU A 466 24.25 24.99 17.30
CA GLU A 466 25.10 26.04 17.89
C GLU A 466 24.92 26.15 19.41
N ILE A 467 23.66 26.22 19.88
CA ILE A 467 23.35 26.39 21.29
C ILE A 467 23.65 25.15 22.14
N LEU A 468 23.32 23.96 21.64
CA LEU A 468 23.46 22.72 22.40
C LEU A 468 24.87 22.18 22.43
N PHE A 469 25.66 22.42 21.35
CA PHE A 469 26.96 21.78 21.14
C PHE A 469 28.14 22.78 21.09
N ASP A 470 27.88 24.05 21.35
CA ASP A 470 28.92 25.12 21.42
C ASP A 470 29.79 25.14 20.14
N GLY A 471 29.19 24.83 18.95
CA GLY A 471 29.89 24.76 17.67
C GLY A 471 30.86 23.57 17.54
N ARG A 472 30.90 22.64 18.47
CA ARG A 472 31.63 21.37 18.34
C ARG A 472 30.84 20.42 17.44
N GLY A 473 31.59 19.67 16.59
CA GLY A 473 31.00 18.75 15.64
C GLY A 473 30.11 17.68 16.29
N ASP A 474 29.29 17.07 15.48
CA ASP A 474 28.23 16.10 15.84
C ASP A 474 28.67 14.90 16.70
N ASP A 475 29.98 14.64 16.82
CA ASP A 475 30.56 13.50 17.58
C ASP A 475 30.71 13.73 19.08
N ALA A 476 30.45 14.95 19.58
CA ALA A 476 30.73 15.33 20.97
C ALA A 476 29.76 14.75 22.00
N ILE A 477 28.63 14.20 21.57
CA ILE A 477 27.66 13.52 22.44
C ILE A 477 27.25 12.20 21.78
N GLY A 478 27.71 11.08 22.26
CA GLY A 478 27.47 9.71 21.77
C GLY A 478 25.99 9.21 21.81
N THR A 479 25.04 10.05 21.44
CA THR A 479 23.60 9.85 21.65
C THR A 479 22.78 9.73 20.35
N GLY A 480 23.39 9.75 19.14
CA GLY A 480 22.61 9.74 17.88
C GLY A 480 21.75 10.98 17.65
N PHE A 481 21.97 12.06 18.40
CA PHE A 481 21.19 13.30 18.40
C PHE A 481 21.15 14.05 17.05
N PRO A 482 22.20 14.07 16.22
CA PRO A 482 22.18 14.74 14.91
C PRO A 482 21.04 14.28 14.01
N ASN A 483 20.69 12.99 14.07
CA ASN A 483 19.61 12.40 13.28
C ASN A 483 18.21 12.82 13.75
N GLN A 484 18.09 13.47 14.91
CA GLN A 484 16.81 13.95 15.44
C GLN A 484 16.45 15.38 14.97
N LEU A 485 17.40 16.10 14.39
CA LEU A 485 17.19 17.48 13.89
C LEU A 485 16.64 17.52 12.44
N GLY A 486 15.90 16.49 12.04
CA GLY A 486 15.23 16.43 10.76
C GLY A 486 16.15 16.11 9.58
N ALA A 487 15.58 16.13 8.39
CA ALA A 487 16.26 15.78 7.14
C ALA A 487 16.90 16.99 6.43
N GLY A 488 16.92 18.17 7.04
CA GLY A 488 17.46 19.39 6.42
C GLY A 488 16.63 19.81 5.20
N LEU A 489 15.34 20.00 5.38
CA LEU A 489 14.39 20.39 4.34
C LEU A 489 13.99 21.86 4.50
N SER A 490 13.65 22.52 3.39
CA SER A 490 12.93 23.79 3.40
C SER A 490 11.43 23.55 3.68
N ASN A 491 10.66 24.62 3.94
CA ASN A 491 9.22 24.50 4.12
C ASN A 491 8.52 23.98 2.85
N LEU A 492 8.98 24.40 1.66
CA LEU A 492 8.49 23.89 0.39
C LEU A 492 8.78 22.39 0.22
N GLU A 493 10.02 21.98 0.49
CA GLU A 493 10.43 20.57 0.41
C GLU A 493 9.66 19.68 1.41
N TYR A 494 9.48 20.16 2.64
CA TYR A 494 8.62 19.48 3.62
C TYR A 494 7.16 19.41 3.18
N GLY A 495 6.68 20.39 2.41
CA GLY A 495 5.32 20.43 1.88
C GLY A 495 4.90 19.16 1.15
N TYR A 496 5.78 18.64 0.31
CA TYR A 496 5.52 17.37 -0.43
C TYR A 496 5.36 16.16 0.49
N LEU A 497 6.06 16.15 1.62
CA LEU A 497 6.02 15.06 2.60
C LEU A 497 4.84 15.20 3.56
N CYS A 498 4.58 16.44 3.98
CA CYS A 498 3.47 16.77 4.87
C CYS A 498 2.11 16.48 4.21
N GLU A 499 1.99 16.67 2.90
CA GLU A 499 0.83 16.25 2.12
C GLU A 499 0.58 14.74 2.26
N ILE A 500 1.62 13.92 2.09
CA ILE A 500 1.49 12.46 2.23
C ILE A 500 1.05 12.06 3.64
N MET A 501 1.64 12.67 4.67
CA MET A 501 1.22 12.45 6.07
C MET A 501 -0.24 12.84 6.30
N GLY A 502 -0.73 13.88 5.63
CA GLY A 502 -2.11 14.35 5.74
C GLY A 502 -3.18 13.39 5.21
N ARG A 503 -2.79 12.33 4.50
CA ARG A 503 -3.71 11.28 4.03
C ARG A 503 -4.28 10.41 5.15
N SER A 504 -3.70 10.47 6.36
CA SER A 504 -4.17 9.76 7.55
C SER A 504 -4.13 10.68 8.76
N VAL A 505 -5.15 10.63 9.63
CA VAL A 505 -5.20 11.43 10.86
C VAL A 505 -4.13 11.00 11.87
N TRP A 506 -3.66 9.75 11.79
CA TRP A 506 -2.64 9.19 12.69
C TRP A 506 -1.20 9.34 12.18
N ALA A 507 -0.99 9.40 10.87
CA ALA A 507 0.34 9.41 10.29
C ALA A 507 1.27 10.53 10.80
N PRO A 508 0.84 11.79 10.99
CA PRO A 508 1.73 12.83 11.49
C PRO A 508 2.39 12.50 12.83
N GLN A 509 1.69 11.77 13.71
CA GLN A 509 2.23 11.38 15.03
C GLN A 509 3.31 10.29 14.91
N VAL A 510 3.14 9.37 13.98
CA VAL A 510 4.11 8.28 13.73
C VAL A 510 5.49 8.83 13.33
N PHE A 511 5.53 10.00 12.67
CA PHE A 511 6.77 10.65 12.22
C PHE A 511 7.23 11.82 13.12
N ASN A 512 6.61 12.00 14.28
CA ASN A 512 6.80 13.17 15.16
C ASN A 512 6.58 14.52 14.45
N CYS A 513 5.69 14.53 13.47
CA CYS A 513 5.33 15.68 12.65
C CYS A 513 3.90 16.18 12.95
N GLY A 514 3.30 15.76 14.06
CA GLY A 514 1.96 16.14 14.50
C GLY A 514 1.95 17.49 15.25
N ALA A 515 0.85 18.23 15.11
CA ALA A 515 0.56 19.37 15.96
C ALA A 515 0.00 18.87 17.32
N PRO A 516 0.24 19.58 18.45
CA PRO A 516 0.90 20.87 18.58
C PRO A 516 2.44 20.78 18.68
N ASP A 517 3.02 19.57 18.80
CA ASP A 517 4.43 19.38 19.13
C ASP A 517 5.36 20.04 18.10
N THR A 518 5.06 19.97 16.80
CA THR A 518 5.86 20.64 15.77
C THR A 518 6.00 22.14 16.04
N GLY A 519 4.88 22.82 16.29
CA GLY A 519 4.89 24.25 16.58
C GLY A 519 5.57 24.59 17.92
N ASN A 520 5.44 23.73 18.92
CA ASN A 520 6.06 23.91 20.23
C ASN A 520 7.57 23.67 20.16
N MET A 521 8.01 22.65 19.41
CA MET A 521 9.43 22.44 19.13
C MET A 521 10.04 23.62 18.36
N GLU A 522 9.33 24.19 17.37
CA GLU A 522 9.79 25.40 16.67
C GLU A 522 9.90 26.61 17.58
N VAL A 523 8.99 26.79 18.55
CA VAL A 523 9.12 27.84 19.56
C VAL A 523 10.41 27.69 20.36
N LEU A 524 10.69 26.49 20.85
CA LEU A 524 11.91 26.21 21.60
C LEU A 524 13.16 26.40 20.72
N LEU A 525 13.15 25.85 19.48
CA LEU A 525 14.24 25.99 18.50
C LEU A 525 14.57 27.45 18.20
N ARG A 526 13.57 28.33 18.13
CA ARG A 526 13.75 29.76 17.77
C ARG A 526 14.03 30.66 18.97
N TYR A 527 13.45 30.37 20.12
CA TYR A 527 13.37 31.30 21.23
C TYR A 527 13.91 30.75 22.56
N GLY A 528 14.09 29.43 22.68
CA GLY A 528 14.62 28.81 23.87
C GLY A 528 16.11 29.11 24.12
N ASN A 529 16.49 29.15 25.41
CA ASN A 529 17.89 29.15 25.84
C ASN A 529 18.42 27.70 25.99
N LYS A 530 19.71 27.55 26.34
CA LYS A 530 20.38 26.24 26.41
C LYS A 530 19.69 25.30 27.41
N GLU A 531 19.34 25.78 28.61
CA GLU A 531 18.69 25.01 29.64
C GLU A 531 17.29 24.56 29.22
N GLN A 532 16.50 25.45 28.59
CA GLN A 532 15.15 25.14 28.07
C GLN A 532 15.21 24.14 26.91
N LEU A 533 16.22 24.22 26.05
CA LEU A 533 16.43 23.26 24.99
C LEU A 533 16.79 21.85 25.55
N GLN A 534 17.68 21.82 26.55
CA GLN A 534 18.08 20.56 27.19
C GLN A 534 16.91 19.89 27.93
N GLU A 535 16.16 20.66 28.68
CA GLU A 535 15.07 20.17 29.54
C GLU A 535 13.85 19.74 28.73
N TRP A 536 13.49 20.48 27.68
CA TRP A 536 12.20 20.28 26.97
C TRP A 536 12.34 19.87 25.51
N LEU A 537 13.25 20.51 24.77
CA LEU A 537 13.35 20.23 23.33
C LEU A 537 13.90 18.83 23.05
N ILE A 538 14.94 18.40 23.74
CA ILE A 538 15.56 17.08 23.52
C ILE A 538 14.55 15.95 23.72
N PRO A 539 13.79 15.89 24.82
CA PRO A 539 12.75 14.87 25.01
C PRO A 539 11.61 14.94 23.98
N LEU A 540 11.23 16.14 23.51
CA LEU A 540 10.24 16.31 22.45
C LEU A 540 10.75 15.77 21.10
N LEU A 541 12.00 16.09 20.75
CA LEU A 541 12.65 15.60 19.53
C LEU A 541 12.79 14.06 19.53
N SER A 542 13.10 13.48 20.67
CA SER A 542 13.15 12.01 20.82
C SER A 542 11.77 11.36 20.80
N GLY A 543 10.69 12.12 21.01
CA GLY A 543 9.32 11.66 21.11
C GLY A 543 8.97 11.00 22.44
N THR A 544 9.81 11.13 23.47
CA THR A 544 9.57 10.55 24.81
C THR A 544 8.54 11.33 25.61
N ILE A 545 8.39 12.63 25.35
CA ILE A 545 7.33 13.46 25.91
C ILE A 545 6.50 14.11 24.79
N ARG A 546 5.33 14.64 25.19
CA ARG A 546 4.45 15.46 24.37
C ARG A 546 4.22 16.80 25.01
N SER A 547 3.63 17.71 24.26
CA SER A 547 3.39 19.07 24.69
C SER A 547 2.01 19.59 24.31
N GLY A 548 1.56 20.64 24.99
CA GLY A 548 0.36 21.41 24.68
C GLY A 548 0.66 22.88 24.48
N PHE A 549 -0.20 23.57 23.71
CA PHE A 549 -0.13 25.02 23.52
C PHE A 549 -1.34 25.70 24.16
N ALA A 550 -1.15 26.30 25.31
CA ALA A 550 -2.19 26.88 26.17
C ALA A 550 -2.36 28.38 25.90
N MET A 551 -3.02 28.73 24.80
CA MET A 551 -3.24 30.11 24.39
C MET A 551 -4.70 30.54 24.52
N THR A 552 -5.61 29.81 23.89
CA THR A 552 -7.04 30.13 23.76
C THR A 552 -7.77 30.06 25.10
N GLU A 553 -8.71 30.98 25.36
CA GLU A 553 -9.49 31.08 26.60
C GLU A 553 -10.99 31.01 26.33
N PRO A 554 -11.79 30.36 27.22
CA PRO A 554 -13.22 30.18 26.99
C PRO A 554 -14.04 31.47 27.12
N GLN A 555 -13.58 32.43 27.95
CA GLN A 555 -14.33 33.63 28.31
C GLN A 555 -14.11 34.81 27.35
N VAL A 556 -13.10 34.76 26.47
CA VAL A 556 -12.75 35.88 25.57
C VAL A 556 -12.66 35.44 24.11
N ALA A 557 -12.82 36.38 23.18
CA ALA A 557 -12.62 36.15 21.75
C ALA A 557 -11.12 36.03 21.44
N SER A 558 -10.58 34.82 21.56
CA SER A 558 -9.13 34.54 21.47
C SER A 558 -8.59 34.61 20.05
N SER A 559 -9.42 34.81 19.03
CA SER A 559 -8.99 35.15 17.66
C SER A 559 -8.24 36.50 17.64
N ASP A 560 -8.51 37.38 18.58
CA ASP A 560 -7.66 38.50 18.93
C ASP A 560 -6.80 38.15 20.16
N ALA A 561 -5.55 37.81 19.89
CA ALA A 561 -4.61 37.40 20.93
C ALA A 561 -4.37 38.48 22.00
N THR A 562 -4.76 39.71 21.76
CA THR A 562 -4.64 40.79 22.77
C THR A 562 -5.71 40.74 23.87
N ASN A 563 -6.82 39.98 23.64
CA ASN A 563 -7.91 39.83 24.59
C ASN A 563 -7.62 38.80 25.71
N ILE A 564 -6.51 38.07 25.67
CA ILE A 564 -6.15 37.07 26.68
C ILE A 564 -6.15 37.72 28.08
N GLU A 565 -6.76 37.05 29.07
CA GLU A 565 -6.90 37.51 30.45
C GLU A 565 -6.09 36.70 31.45
N CYS A 566 -5.63 35.50 31.12
CA CYS A 566 -4.79 34.70 31.97
C CYS A 566 -3.59 35.53 32.46
N SER A 567 -3.39 35.63 33.78
CA SER A 567 -2.35 36.45 34.39
C SER A 567 -1.10 35.65 34.70
N ILE A 568 0.05 36.28 34.51
CA ILE A 568 1.39 35.78 34.87
C ILE A 568 2.05 36.86 35.72
N ARG A 569 2.05 36.70 37.07
CA ARG A 569 2.58 37.69 37.98
C ARG A 569 3.90 37.23 38.53
N ARG A 570 4.91 38.10 38.45
CA ARG A 570 6.23 37.79 38.99
C ARG A 570 6.25 37.98 40.52
N GLU A 571 6.79 36.97 41.21
CA GLU A 571 7.02 37.00 42.67
C GLU A 571 8.45 36.50 42.94
N GLY A 572 9.41 37.44 43.02
CA GLY A 572 10.84 37.10 43.15
C GLY A 572 11.34 36.27 41.96
N ASP A 573 11.85 35.06 42.24
CA ASP A 573 12.38 34.14 41.24
C ASP A 573 11.32 33.16 40.68
N THR A 574 10.06 33.44 40.94
CA THR A 574 8.92 32.64 40.41
C THR A 574 7.90 33.52 39.73
N TYR A 575 7.11 32.90 38.85
CA TYR A 575 5.88 33.45 38.33
C TYR A 575 4.69 32.68 38.90
N VAL A 576 3.62 33.40 39.24
CA VAL A 576 2.34 32.85 39.66
C VAL A 576 1.35 33.03 38.51
N ILE A 577 0.73 31.95 38.08
CA ILE A 577 -0.16 31.89 36.92
C ILE A 577 -1.59 31.62 37.42
N ASN A 578 -2.54 32.43 36.95
CA ASN A 578 -3.97 32.24 37.21
C ASN A 578 -4.78 32.47 35.91
N GLY A 579 -5.71 31.57 35.63
CA GLY A 579 -6.58 31.63 34.44
C GLY A 579 -7.09 30.29 33.98
N LYS A 580 -7.83 30.31 32.88
CA LYS A 580 -8.34 29.12 32.23
C LYS A 580 -7.95 29.11 30.74
N LYS A 581 -7.61 27.95 30.24
CA LYS A 581 -7.33 27.71 28.84
C LYS A 581 -8.22 26.58 28.33
N TRP A 582 -8.56 26.62 27.04
CA TRP A 582 -9.29 25.56 26.40
C TRP A 582 -8.74 25.29 24.97
N TRP A 583 -9.20 24.24 24.34
CA TRP A 583 -8.60 23.78 23.09
C TRP A 583 -7.08 23.64 23.18
N THR A 584 -6.60 23.24 24.37
CA THR A 584 -5.19 22.95 24.58
C THR A 584 -4.91 21.55 24.03
N SER A 585 -4.67 21.49 22.73
CA SER A 585 -4.41 20.23 22.01
C SER A 585 -3.15 19.57 22.58
N GLY A 586 -3.16 18.23 22.68
CA GLY A 586 -2.09 17.42 23.23
C GLY A 586 -2.08 17.31 24.75
N ALA A 587 -2.86 18.12 25.47
CA ALA A 587 -2.85 18.11 26.95
C ALA A 587 -3.53 16.88 27.58
N MET A 588 -4.32 16.12 26.81
CA MET A 588 -4.91 14.85 27.26
C MET A 588 -3.96 13.66 27.11
N ASP A 589 -2.89 13.80 26.33
CA ASP A 589 -1.94 12.72 26.09
C ASP A 589 -1.23 12.35 27.41
N PRO A 590 -1.20 11.06 27.79
CA PRO A 590 -0.55 10.63 29.04
C PRO A 590 0.97 10.93 29.07
N ARG A 591 1.58 11.16 27.91
CA ARG A 591 2.99 11.54 27.75
C ARG A 591 3.20 13.07 27.78
N CYS A 592 2.14 13.88 27.84
CA CYS A 592 2.25 15.33 27.90
C CYS A 592 2.97 15.76 29.19
N LYS A 593 4.05 16.52 29.03
CA LYS A 593 4.82 17.06 30.14
C LYS A 593 4.91 18.60 30.12
N LEU A 594 4.87 19.19 28.93
CA LEU A 594 5.10 20.62 28.75
C LEU A 594 3.82 21.30 28.21
N LEU A 595 3.44 22.39 28.87
CA LEU A 595 2.50 23.38 28.33
C LEU A 595 3.24 24.68 28.03
N ILE A 596 3.19 25.17 26.79
CA ILE A 596 3.60 26.55 26.46
C ILE A 596 2.39 27.45 26.67
N LEU A 597 2.42 28.22 27.75
CA LEU A 597 1.29 29.06 28.17
C LEU A 597 1.51 30.52 27.76
N MET A 598 0.50 31.15 27.17
CA MET A 598 0.44 32.57 26.90
C MET A 598 -0.48 33.26 27.89
N GLY A 599 0.02 34.29 28.57
CA GLY A 599 -0.74 35.11 29.53
C GLY A 599 -0.19 36.53 29.58
N LYS A 600 -0.87 37.42 30.30
CA LYS A 600 -0.44 38.81 30.50
C LYS A 600 0.46 38.96 31.74
N THR A 601 1.66 39.53 31.50
CA THR A 601 2.57 39.92 32.59
C THR A 601 2.40 41.38 33.01
N ASP A 602 2.01 42.27 32.06
CA ASP A 602 1.75 43.69 32.37
C ASP A 602 0.51 44.17 31.62
N PHE A 603 -0.59 44.40 32.33
CA PHE A 603 -1.85 44.89 31.79
C PHE A 603 -1.81 46.39 31.39
N LYS A 604 -0.78 47.11 31.79
CA LYS A 604 -0.61 48.55 31.50
C LYS A 604 0.32 48.82 30.32
N ALA A 605 1.08 47.82 29.88
CA ALA A 605 1.95 47.93 28.73
C ALA A 605 1.18 48.16 27.42
N PRO A 606 1.83 48.65 26.37
CA PRO A 606 1.22 48.69 25.02
C PRO A 606 0.64 47.34 24.62
N ILE A 607 -0.52 47.34 23.98
CA ILE A 607 -1.38 46.18 23.78
C ILE A 607 -0.65 44.90 23.24
N HIS A 608 0.34 45.06 22.39
CA HIS A 608 1.14 43.94 21.87
C HIS A 608 2.38 43.57 22.73
N LYS A 609 2.56 44.26 23.87
CA LYS A 609 3.61 44.01 24.87
C LYS A 609 3.09 43.53 26.21
N GLN A 610 1.78 43.31 26.32
CA GLN A 610 1.17 42.81 27.57
C GLN A 610 1.43 41.34 27.79
N GLN A 611 1.55 40.56 26.73
CA GLN A 611 1.57 39.13 26.77
C GLN A 611 3.00 38.59 26.82
N SER A 612 3.19 37.53 27.58
CA SER A 612 4.41 36.72 27.67
C SER A 612 4.09 35.25 27.44
N MET A 613 5.10 34.48 27.12
CA MET A 613 5.00 33.01 27.05
C MET A 613 5.91 32.37 28.09
N ILE A 614 5.39 31.37 28.77
CA ILE A 614 6.08 30.65 29.83
C ILE A 614 5.92 29.15 29.72
N LEU A 615 6.98 28.40 30.04
CA LEU A 615 7.00 26.94 30.02
C LEU A 615 6.47 26.41 31.37
N VAL A 616 5.45 25.57 31.34
CA VAL A 616 4.77 25.01 32.50
C VAL A 616 4.79 23.48 32.41
N ASP A 617 5.35 22.82 33.43
CA ASP A 617 5.15 21.36 33.57
C ASP A 617 3.68 21.11 33.91
N ILE A 618 3.02 20.21 33.16
CA ILE A 618 1.60 19.90 33.36
C ILE A 618 1.29 19.34 34.75
N ASN A 619 2.30 18.77 35.43
CA ASN A 619 2.18 18.22 36.78
C ASN A 619 2.41 19.28 37.87
N THR A 620 2.67 20.56 37.53
CA THR A 620 2.85 21.62 38.49
C THR A 620 1.60 21.78 39.36
N PRO A 621 1.72 21.84 40.72
CA PRO A 621 0.56 22.05 41.58
C PRO A 621 -0.27 23.27 41.16
N GLY A 622 -1.58 23.08 41.07
CA GLY A 622 -2.52 24.10 40.59
C GLY A 622 -2.89 23.98 39.10
N VAL A 623 -2.20 23.17 38.31
CA VAL A 623 -2.61 22.83 36.95
C VAL A 623 -3.64 21.70 37.05
N LYS A 624 -4.83 21.91 36.48
CA LYS A 624 -5.93 20.92 36.47
C LYS A 624 -6.50 20.75 35.08
N ILE A 625 -6.49 19.54 34.56
CA ILE A 625 -7.29 19.15 33.38
C ILE A 625 -8.75 19.07 33.84
N ILE A 626 -9.62 19.87 33.25
CA ILE A 626 -11.04 19.93 33.62
C ILE A 626 -11.84 18.89 32.86
N ARG A 627 -11.69 18.84 31.54
CA ARG A 627 -12.39 17.90 30.66
C ARG A 627 -11.75 17.83 29.28
N PRO A 628 -11.94 16.73 28.55
CA PRO A 628 -11.69 16.70 27.10
C PRO A 628 -12.73 17.53 26.36
N LEU A 629 -12.36 18.00 25.17
CA LEU A 629 -13.20 18.69 24.21
C LEU A 629 -13.31 17.88 22.93
N THR A 630 -14.48 17.89 22.32
CA THR A 630 -14.72 17.10 21.09
C THR A 630 -15.04 17.99 19.89
N VAL A 631 -14.63 17.54 18.71
CA VAL A 631 -14.98 18.11 17.42
C VAL A 631 -15.98 17.19 16.74
N PHE A 632 -17.25 17.54 16.68
CA PHE A 632 -18.33 16.70 16.13
C PHE A 632 -18.36 15.25 16.69
N GLY A 633 -17.97 15.10 17.96
CA GLY A 633 -17.90 13.81 18.63
C GLY A 633 -16.52 13.15 18.62
N PHE A 634 -15.59 13.59 17.79
CA PHE A 634 -14.19 13.13 17.81
C PHE A 634 -13.42 13.87 18.90
N ASP A 635 -12.76 13.13 19.79
CA ASP A 635 -11.92 13.68 20.85
C ASP A 635 -10.41 13.60 20.58
N ASP A 636 -10.05 13.04 19.41
CA ASP A 636 -8.67 12.85 18.96
C ASP A 636 -7.77 12.12 19.97
N ALA A 637 -8.37 11.19 20.73
CA ALA A 637 -7.64 10.39 21.71
C ALA A 637 -6.54 9.53 21.03
N PRO A 638 -5.38 9.35 21.69
CA PRO A 638 -5.05 9.73 23.06
C PRO A 638 -4.56 11.17 23.22
N HIS A 639 -4.29 11.93 22.16
CA HIS A 639 -3.71 13.27 22.21
C HIS A 639 -4.69 14.31 22.80
N GLY A 640 -5.89 14.33 22.28
CA GLY A 640 -7.03 15.08 22.75
C GLY A 640 -6.87 16.59 22.83
N HIS A 641 -7.98 17.26 23.09
CA HIS A 641 -8.03 18.69 23.37
C HIS A 641 -8.57 18.89 24.79
N ALA A 642 -7.94 19.73 25.60
CA ALA A 642 -8.35 19.91 26.98
C ALA A 642 -8.82 21.33 27.29
N GLU A 643 -9.75 21.43 28.24
CA GLU A 643 -9.95 22.60 29.07
C GLU A 643 -9.07 22.44 30.30
N VAL A 644 -8.23 23.47 30.57
CA VAL A 644 -7.21 23.46 31.64
C VAL A 644 -7.37 24.67 32.52
N SER A 645 -7.41 24.49 33.85
CA SER A 645 -7.38 25.54 34.86
C SER A 645 -5.97 25.69 35.46
N PHE A 646 -5.60 26.91 35.71
CA PHE A 646 -4.36 27.30 36.39
C PHE A 646 -4.73 28.10 37.62
N GLU A 647 -4.50 27.56 38.82
CA GLU A 647 -4.86 28.14 40.11
C GLU A 647 -3.59 28.31 40.97
N ASN A 648 -3.08 29.54 41.05
CA ASN A 648 -1.85 29.86 41.76
C ASN A 648 -0.65 28.98 41.37
N VAL A 649 -0.55 28.66 40.09
CA VAL A 649 0.52 27.80 39.54
C VAL A 649 1.83 28.55 39.62
N ARG A 650 2.79 27.99 40.36
CA ARG A 650 4.12 28.58 40.57
C ARG A 650 5.15 27.92 39.70
N VAL A 651 5.83 28.71 38.85
CA VAL A 651 6.91 28.22 37.98
C VAL A 651 8.16 29.08 38.14
N PRO A 652 9.34 28.53 37.98
CA PRO A 652 10.60 29.31 38.08
C PRO A 652 10.64 30.44 37.04
N ALA A 653 11.24 31.57 37.41
CA ALA A 653 11.38 32.72 36.52
C ALA A 653 12.16 32.40 35.22
N LYS A 654 13.10 31.45 35.27
CA LYS A 654 13.86 30.95 34.12
C LYS A 654 13.00 30.30 33.04
N ASN A 655 11.74 29.94 33.33
CA ASN A 655 10.82 29.32 32.39
C ASN A 655 10.17 30.34 31.43
N ILE A 656 10.34 31.65 31.61
CA ILE A 656 9.86 32.63 30.64
C ILE A 656 10.66 32.55 29.34
N LEU A 657 9.93 32.57 28.21
CA LEU A 657 10.55 32.54 26.89
C LEU A 657 10.88 33.97 26.45
N LEU A 658 12.12 34.22 26.04
CA LEU A 658 12.60 35.48 25.42
C LEU A 658 12.42 36.73 26.31
N GLY A 659 11.82 36.61 27.50
CA GLY A 659 11.52 37.69 28.44
C GLY A 659 10.07 38.19 28.42
N GLU A 660 9.75 39.07 29.37
CA GLU A 660 8.40 39.64 29.51
C GLU A 660 8.01 40.50 28.29
N GLY A 661 6.73 40.54 27.96
CA GLY A 661 6.17 41.34 26.88
C GLY A 661 6.48 40.84 25.45
N ARG A 662 7.06 39.64 25.30
CA ARG A 662 7.46 39.09 24.02
C ARG A 662 6.49 37.97 23.51
N GLY A 663 5.43 37.69 24.27
CA GLY A 663 4.51 36.60 23.95
C GLY A 663 3.79 36.75 22.61
N PHE A 664 3.38 37.96 22.25
CA PHE A 664 2.75 38.23 20.97
C PHE A 664 3.69 37.97 19.79
N GLU A 665 4.95 38.37 19.91
CA GLU A 665 6.00 38.10 18.91
C GLU A 665 6.21 36.61 18.72
N ILE A 666 6.33 35.86 19.81
CA ILE A 666 6.52 34.39 19.77
C ILE A 666 5.29 33.71 19.12
N ALA A 667 4.07 34.14 19.49
CA ALA A 667 2.85 33.62 18.87
C ALA A 667 2.83 33.80 17.35
N GLN A 668 3.19 34.98 16.85
CA GLN A 668 3.25 35.24 15.43
C GLN A 668 4.33 34.42 14.72
N GLY A 669 5.47 34.19 15.36
CA GLY A 669 6.56 33.33 14.85
C GLY A 669 6.16 31.86 14.74
N ARG A 670 5.40 31.35 15.74
CA ARG A 670 4.89 29.96 15.76
C ARG A 670 3.80 29.71 14.71
N LEU A 671 2.83 30.64 14.66
CA LEU A 671 1.61 30.43 13.87
C LEU A 671 1.85 30.48 12.35
N GLY A 672 2.92 31.12 11.87
CA GLY A 672 3.24 31.18 10.44
C GLY A 672 3.46 29.78 9.80
N PRO A 673 4.53 29.06 10.20
CA PRO A 673 4.80 27.71 9.72
C PRO A 673 3.69 26.71 10.10
N GLY A 674 3.13 26.80 11.31
CA GLY A 674 2.04 25.93 11.76
C GLY A 674 0.82 25.96 10.85
N ARG A 675 0.40 27.17 10.40
CA ARG A 675 -0.68 27.36 9.42
C ARG A 675 -0.38 26.66 8.10
N LEU A 676 0.86 26.76 7.64
CA LEU A 676 1.29 26.14 6.38
C LEU A 676 1.24 24.62 6.48
N HIS A 677 1.74 24.02 7.57
CA HIS A 677 1.68 22.58 7.83
C HIS A 677 0.23 22.06 7.83
N HIS A 678 -0.70 22.81 8.43
CA HIS A 678 -2.12 22.46 8.37
C HIS A 678 -2.66 22.47 6.93
N CYS A 679 -2.31 23.50 6.13
CA CYS A 679 -2.71 23.58 4.72
C CYS A 679 -2.18 22.39 3.92
N MET A 680 -0.91 22.02 4.11
CA MET A 680 -0.30 20.87 3.44
C MET A 680 -0.99 19.55 3.80
N ARG A 681 -1.28 19.29 5.08
CA ARG A 681 -2.02 18.10 5.52
C ARG A 681 -3.43 18.06 4.94
N LEU A 682 -4.09 19.20 4.79
CA LEU A 682 -5.42 19.27 4.18
C LEU A 682 -5.43 18.89 2.68
N ILE A 683 -4.36 19.20 1.93
CA ILE A 683 -4.20 18.69 0.57
C ILE A 683 -4.16 17.15 0.59
N GLY A 684 -3.40 16.57 1.51
CA GLY A 684 -3.33 15.11 1.69
C GLY A 684 -4.67 14.47 2.08
N ALA A 685 -5.42 15.09 3.00
CA ALA A 685 -6.75 14.64 3.39
C ALA A 685 -7.72 14.65 2.19
N ALA A 686 -7.67 15.71 1.37
CA ALA A 686 -8.45 15.79 0.15
C ALA A 686 -8.04 14.72 -0.88
N GLU A 687 -6.74 14.45 -1.06
CA GLU A 687 -6.27 13.35 -1.92
C GLU A 687 -6.77 11.99 -1.45
N ARG A 688 -6.76 11.72 -0.14
CA ARG A 688 -7.35 10.49 0.41
C ARG A 688 -8.85 10.40 0.10
N GLY A 689 -9.57 11.51 0.24
CA GLY A 689 -10.98 11.62 -0.15
C GLY A 689 -11.21 11.32 -1.62
N MET A 690 -10.38 11.88 -2.50
CA MET A 690 -10.41 11.62 -3.96
C MET A 690 -10.20 10.14 -4.27
N GLN A 691 -9.17 9.51 -3.67
CA GLN A 691 -8.87 8.08 -3.88
C GLN A 691 -10.05 7.20 -3.46
N LEU A 692 -10.59 7.41 -2.26
CA LEU A 692 -11.72 6.64 -1.74
C LEU A 692 -12.98 6.84 -2.58
N MET A 693 -13.26 8.06 -3.00
CA MET A 693 -14.39 8.41 -3.87
C MET A 693 -14.29 7.72 -5.23
N VAL A 694 -13.12 7.72 -5.86
CA VAL A 694 -12.88 7.03 -7.13
C VAL A 694 -13.05 5.53 -6.96
N GLN A 695 -12.41 4.91 -5.96
CA GLN A 695 -12.57 3.48 -5.67
C GLN A 695 -14.03 3.09 -5.49
N ARG A 696 -14.77 3.84 -4.66
CA ARG A 696 -16.19 3.60 -4.44
C ARG A 696 -17.01 3.69 -5.71
N SER A 697 -16.75 4.70 -6.54
CA SER A 697 -17.49 4.94 -7.78
C SER A 697 -17.31 3.85 -8.82
N LEU A 698 -16.14 3.20 -8.83
CA LEU A 698 -15.83 2.09 -9.72
C LEU A 698 -16.38 0.73 -9.22
N GLN A 699 -16.80 0.66 -7.96
CA GLN A 699 -17.32 -0.58 -7.35
C GLN A 699 -18.84 -0.56 -7.19
N ARG A 700 -19.41 0.59 -6.82
CA ARG A 700 -20.81 0.69 -6.44
C ARG A 700 -21.72 0.96 -7.63
N ARG A 701 -22.79 0.18 -7.75
CA ARG A 701 -23.85 0.39 -8.75
C ARG A 701 -25.06 1.05 -8.13
N THR A 702 -25.66 2.00 -8.86
CA THR A 702 -26.92 2.69 -8.55
C THR A 702 -27.73 2.78 -9.84
N PHE A 703 -29.02 2.46 -9.78
CA PHE A 703 -29.91 2.47 -10.94
C PHE A 703 -29.32 1.73 -12.17
N GLY A 704 -28.75 0.54 -11.94
CA GLY A 704 -28.21 -0.33 -12.98
C GLY A 704 -26.82 0.07 -13.54
N LYS A 705 -26.24 1.20 -13.14
CA LYS A 705 -24.94 1.71 -13.63
C LYS A 705 -23.95 1.87 -12.47
N LEU A 706 -22.64 1.84 -12.77
CA LEU A 706 -21.62 2.26 -11.81
C LEU A 706 -21.78 3.75 -11.49
N ILE A 707 -21.44 4.18 -10.27
CA ILE A 707 -21.46 5.61 -9.93
C ILE A 707 -20.57 6.38 -10.89
N ALA A 708 -19.41 5.85 -11.30
CA ALA A 708 -18.49 6.44 -12.28
C ALA A 708 -19.12 6.67 -13.68
N GLN A 709 -20.27 6.08 -13.98
CA GLN A 709 -20.99 6.23 -15.25
C GLN A 709 -22.10 7.30 -15.21
N HIS A 710 -22.30 7.95 -14.05
CA HIS A 710 -23.27 9.04 -13.91
C HIS A 710 -22.60 10.39 -14.18
N GLY A 711 -23.13 11.17 -15.10
CA GLY A 711 -22.55 12.44 -15.54
C GLY A 711 -22.39 13.49 -14.44
N SER A 712 -23.31 13.52 -13.45
CA SER A 712 -23.19 14.39 -12.27
C SER A 712 -21.94 14.07 -11.46
N PHE A 713 -21.69 12.79 -11.18
CA PHE A 713 -20.49 12.35 -10.47
C PHE A 713 -19.20 12.71 -11.20
N VAL A 714 -19.13 12.44 -12.52
CA VAL A 714 -17.94 12.77 -13.34
C VAL A 714 -17.64 14.26 -13.30
N SER A 715 -18.69 15.12 -13.40
CA SER A 715 -18.55 16.57 -13.29
C SER A 715 -18.01 16.98 -11.89
N ASP A 716 -18.54 16.40 -10.83
CA ASP A 716 -18.14 16.77 -9.47
C ASP A 716 -16.72 16.25 -9.13
N LEU A 717 -16.35 15.07 -9.61
CA LEU A 717 -14.99 14.54 -9.51
C LEU A 717 -13.97 15.47 -10.18
N ALA A 718 -14.27 15.94 -11.41
CA ALA A 718 -13.40 16.87 -12.14
C ALA A 718 -13.27 18.22 -11.43
N LYS A 719 -14.38 18.78 -10.91
CA LYS A 719 -14.35 20.01 -10.11
C LYS A 719 -13.53 19.86 -8.82
N CYS A 720 -13.67 18.73 -8.12
CA CYS A 720 -12.86 18.43 -6.93
C CYS A 720 -11.37 18.41 -7.27
N ARG A 721 -10.96 17.77 -8.39
CA ARG A 721 -9.57 17.75 -8.83
C ARG A 721 -9.05 19.16 -9.14
N ILE A 722 -9.81 19.97 -9.88
CA ILE A 722 -9.44 21.36 -10.21
C ILE A 722 -9.22 22.20 -8.94
N GLU A 723 -10.14 22.12 -7.96
CA GLU A 723 -10.01 22.89 -6.72
C GLU A 723 -8.81 22.42 -5.90
N LEU A 724 -8.55 21.11 -5.86
CA LEU A 724 -7.41 20.54 -5.15
C LEU A 724 -6.07 21.00 -5.75
N GLU A 725 -5.89 20.89 -7.08
CA GLU A 725 -4.64 21.30 -7.74
C GLU A 725 -4.40 22.81 -7.63
N LYS A 726 -5.44 23.60 -7.83
CA LYS A 726 -5.38 25.05 -7.65
C LYS A 726 -4.92 25.44 -6.24
N THR A 727 -5.45 24.75 -5.25
CA THR A 727 -5.11 25.00 -3.84
C THR A 727 -3.72 24.48 -3.49
N ARG A 728 -3.31 23.32 -4.02
CA ARG A 728 -1.94 22.80 -3.86
C ARG A 728 -0.90 23.80 -4.35
N LEU A 729 -1.07 24.35 -5.54
CA LEU A 729 -0.18 25.36 -6.11
C LEU A 729 -0.10 26.61 -5.23
N LEU A 730 -1.23 27.07 -4.68
CA LEU A 730 -1.27 28.21 -3.77
C LEU A 730 -0.52 27.92 -2.47
N VAL A 731 -0.65 26.71 -1.93
CA VAL A 731 0.05 26.28 -0.70
C VAL A 731 1.55 26.20 -0.94
N PHE A 732 2.00 25.66 -2.07
CA PHE A 732 3.41 25.61 -2.43
C PHE A 732 4.01 27.02 -2.67
N GLU A 733 3.25 27.92 -3.31
CA GLU A 733 3.67 29.33 -3.44
C GLU A 733 3.82 30.00 -2.07
N ALA A 734 2.91 29.73 -1.12
CA ALA A 734 3.02 30.25 0.23
C ALA A 734 4.26 29.69 0.97
N ALA A 735 4.59 28.44 0.73
CA ALA A 735 5.79 27.78 1.27
C ALA A 735 7.07 28.41 0.70
N ASP A 736 7.17 28.58 -0.62
CA ASP A 736 8.30 29.21 -1.29
C ASP A 736 8.50 30.67 -0.82
N GLN A 737 7.40 31.42 -0.67
CA GLN A 737 7.49 32.78 -0.13
C GLN A 737 7.95 32.80 1.34
N LEU A 738 7.53 31.84 2.13
CA LEU A 738 8.00 31.71 3.52
C LEU A 738 9.50 31.44 3.58
N ASP A 739 9.99 30.51 2.77
CA ASP A 739 11.41 30.16 2.68
C ASP A 739 12.28 31.33 2.21
N ARG A 740 11.83 32.04 1.16
CA ARG A 740 12.64 33.12 0.54
C ARG A 740 12.57 34.46 1.24
N PHE A 741 11.44 34.78 1.86
CA PHE A 741 11.16 36.13 2.36
C PHE A 741 10.80 36.19 3.85
N GLY A 742 10.60 35.05 4.49
CA GLY A 742 10.21 34.93 5.89
C GLY A 742 8.74 35.31 6.15
N ASN A 743 8.28 35.02 7.35
CA ASN A 743 6.87 35.09 7.76
C ASN A 743 6.19 36.46 7.52
N LYS A 744 6.92 37.56 7.79
CA LYS A 744 6.36 38.93 7.65
C LYS A 744 5.98 39.28 6.22
N LYS A 745 6.79 38.89 5.23
CA LYS A 745 6.55 39.15 3.81
C LYS A 745 5.58 38.11 3.21
N ALA A 746 5.66 36.86 3.61
CA ALA A 746 4.80 35.77 3.14
C ALA A 746 3.37 35.81 3.70
N ARG A 747 3.07 36.70 4.66
CA ARG A 747 1.78 36.72 5.39
C ARG A 747 0.53 36.76 4.49
N GLY A 748 0.62 37.38 3.33
CA GLY A 748 -0.48 37.46 2.36
C GLY A 748 -0.77 36.11 1.72
N ALA A 749 0.27 35.44 1.21
CA ALA A 749 0.17 34.11 0.62
C ALA A 749 -0.28 33.08 1.67
N LEU A 750 0.30 33.12 2.89
CA LEU A 750 -0.13 32.28 4.00
C LEU A 750 -1.60 32.49 4.39
N ALA A 751 -2.09 33.72 4.39
CA ALA A 751 -3.49 34.01 4.67
C ALA A 751 -4.40 33.44 3.56
N MET A 752 -4.05 33.60 2.28
CA MET A 752 -4.80 33.02 1.16
C MET A 752 -4.82 31.49 1.21
N ALA A 753 -3.69 30.85 1.46
CA ALA A 753 -3.59 29.39 1.60
C ALA A 753 -4.46 28.89 2.76
N LYS A 754 -4.44 29.60 3.91
CA LYS A 754 -5.19 29.20 5.12
C LYS A 754 -6.72 29.31 4.96
N VAL A 755 -7.21 30.17 4.08
CA VAL A 755 -8.63 30.23 3.72
C VAL A 755 -8.94 29.15 2.67
N ALA A 756 -8.12 29.03 1.63
CA ALA A 756 -8.39 28.14 0.49
C ALA A 756 -8.33 26.65 0.87
N ALA A 757 -7.29 26.21 1.61
CA ALA A 757 -7.04 24.79 1.85
C ALA A 757 -8.15 24.09 2.65
N PRO A 758 -8.63 24.60 3.80
CA PRO A 758 -9.71 23.92 4.52
C PRO A 758 -11.04 23.96 3.76
N ASN A 759 -11.35 25.04 3.04
CA ASN A 759 -12.58 25.12 2.24
C ASN A 759 -12.56 24.11 1.07
N MET A 760 -11.43 23.96 0.38
CA MET A 760 -11.24 22.96 -0.66
C MET A 760 -11.36 21.54 -0.08
N ALA A 761 -10.65 21.25 1.01
CA ALA A 761 -10.65 19.93 1.64
C ALA A 761 -12.05 19.51 2.09
N MET A 762 -12.80 20.42 2.73
CA MET A 762 -14.19 20.17 3.10
C MET A 762 -15.05 19.83 1.89
N LYS A 763 -14.94 20.58 0.78
CA LYS A 763 -15.71 20.31 -0.44
C LYS A 763 -15.41 18.94 -1.03
N VAL A 764 -14.12 18.57 -1.12
CA VAL A 764 -13.70 17.27 -1.65
C VAL A 764 -14.16 16.13 -0.76
N LEU A 765 -13.98 16.25 0.55
CA LEU A 765 -14.37 15.23 1.54
C LEU A 765 -15.89 15.10 1.63
N GLU A 766 -16.64 16.19 1.56
CA GLU A 766 -18.11 16.18 1.50
C GLU A 766 -18.62 15.42 0.26
N THR A 767 -17.99 15.67 -0.90
CA THR A 767 -18.32 14.93 -2.13
C THR A 767 -18.00 13.44 -1.97
N ALA A 768 -16.87 13.12 -1.35
CA ALA A 768 -16.50 11.73 -1.07
C ALA A 768 -17.48 11.05 -0.11
N ILE A 769 -17.90 11.73 0.96
CA ILE A 769 -18.93 11.26 1.91
C ILE A 769 -20.24 10.98 1.14
N GLN A 770 -20.68 11.92 0.29
CA GLN A 770 -21.89 11.76 -0.49
C GLN A 770 -21.86 10.53 -1.39
N VAL A 771 -20.72 10.26 -2.06
CA VAL A 771 -20.51 9.08 -2.91
C VAL A 771 -20.53 7.77 -2.11
N HIS A 772 -20.09 7.80 -0.85
CA HIS A 772 -20.14 6.62 0.04
C HIS A 772 -21.53 6.40 0.65
N GLY A 773 -22.42 7.43 0.66
CA GLY A 773 -23.73 7.37 1.30
C GLY A 773 -23.60 7.17 2.82
N ALA A 774 -24.39 6.28 3.41
CA ALA A 774 -24.40 6.03 4.85
C ALA A 774 -23.02 5.63 5.40
N ALA A 775 -22.22 4.87 4.64
CA ALA A 775 -20.86 4.52 5.05
C ALA A 775 -19.92 5.75 5.15
N GLY A 776 -20.19 6.81 4.39
CA GLY A 776 -19.39 8.04 4.43
C GLY A 776 -19.56 8.86 5.70
N VAL A 777 -20.74 8.78 6.34
CA VAL A 777 -21.05 9.47 7.61
C VAL A 777 -20.82 8.60 8.83
N SER A 778 -20.55 7.30 8.66
CA SER A 778 -20.31 6.36 9.74
C SER A 778 -18.81 6.23 10.08
N GLY A 779 -18.49 5.50 11.15
CA GLY A 779 -17.12 5.12 11.50
C GLY A 779 -16.51 4.01 10.60
N ASP A 780 -17.25 3.51 9.60
CA ASP A 780 -16.76 2.47 8.68
C ASP A 780 -15.71 3.00 7.68
N THR A 781 -15.64 4.33 7.53
CA THR A 781 -14.63 5.02 6.73
C THR A 781 -13.97 6.15 7.52
N VAL A 782 -12.78 6.55 7.10
CA VAL A 782 -12.07 7.71 7.69
C VAL A 782 -12.65 9.06 7.27
N LEU A 783 -13.62 9.09 6.35
CA LEU A 783 -14.08 10.31 5.69
C LEU A 783 -14.71 11.31 6.65
N ALA A 784 -15.57 10.85 7.56
CA ALA A 784 -16.22 11.72 8.55
C ALA A 784 -15.18 12.39 9.46
N HIS A 785 -14.16 11.66 9.91
CA HIS A 785 -13.09 12.18 10.75
C HIS A 785 -12.20 13.19 9.98
N LEU A 786 -11.81 12.87 8.75
CA LEU A 786 -11.06 13.80 7.89
C LEU A 786 -11.85 15.10 7.63
N TRP A 787 -13.16 14.98 7.40
CA TRP A 787 -14.03 16.15 7.21
C TRP A 787 -14.13 17.00 8.48
N ALA A 788 -14.33 16.38 9.65
CA ALA A 788 -14.37 17.06 10.94
C ALA A 788 -13.07 17.81 11.20
N THR A 789 -11.92 17.18 10.95
CA THR A 789 -10.59 17.80 11.03
C THR A 789 -10.47 19.00 10.07
N ALA A 790 -10.90 18.85 8.82
CA ALA A 790 -10.85 19.95 7.85
C ALA A 790 -11.73 21.12 8.28
N ARG A 791 -12.92 20.83 8.84
CA ARG A 791 -13.82 21.89 9.36
C ARG A 791 -13.22 22.64 10.53
N THR A 792 -12.53 21.95 11.42
CA THR A 792 -11.83 22.56 12.57
C THR A 792 -10.79 23.57 12.12
N LEU A 793 -10.08 23.26 11.04
CA LEU A 793 -9.00 24.09 10.51
C LEU A 793 -9.48 25.38 9.82
N ARG A 794 -10.77 25.60 9.64
CA ARG A 794 -11.34 26.90 9.32
C ARG A 794 -11.36 27.85 10.52
N ILE A 795 -11.15 27.33 11.73
CA ILE A 795 -11.20 28.08 12.99
C ILE A 795 -9.82 28.11 13.66
N ALA A 796 -9.17 26.96 13.80
CA ALA A 796 -7.87 26.82 14.45
C ALA A 796 -6.76 27.61 13.75
N ASP A 797 -5.80 28.14 14.50
CA ASP A 797 -4.70 29.01 14.05
C ASP A 797 -5.15 30.30 13.34
N GLY A 798 -6.33 30.79 13.68
CA GLY A 798 -7.00 31.95 13.13
C GLY A 798 -8.16 31.56 12.19
N PRO A 799 -9.38 32.05 12.47
CA PRO A 799 -10.54 31.79 11.63
C PRO A 799 -10.43 32.46 10.26
N ASP A 800 -11.27 32.01 9.32
CA ASP A 800 -11.32 32.54 7.93
C ASP A 800 -11.42 34.07 7.93
N GLU A 801 -12.21 34.65 8.83
CA GLU A 801 -12.46 36.12 8.92
C GLU A 801 -11.18 36.91 9.23
N VAL A 802 -10.30 36.37 10.09
CA VAL A 802 -9.00 37.00 10.41
C VAL A 802 -8.08 37.03 9.18
N HIS A 803 -8.07 35.95 8.43
CA HIS A 803 -7.24 35.82 7.23
C HIS A 803 -7.80 36.64 6.07
N ILE A 804 -9.11 36.62 5.83
CA ILE A 804 -9.81 37.46 4.86
C ILE A 804 -9.58 38.93 5.16
N GLY A 805 -9.68 39.33 6.43
CA GLY A 805 -9.38 40.69 6.86
C GLY A 805 -7.92 41.11 6.61
N THR A 806 -6.98 40.16 6.75
CA THR A 806 -5.56 40.39 6.42
C THR A 806 -5.37 40.60 4.92
N ILE A 807 -5.98 39.75 4.09
CA ILE A 807 -5.92 39.86 2.62
C ILE A 807 -6.50 41.22 2.15
N ALA A 808 -7.69 41.57 2.65
CA ALA A 808 -8.35 42.83 2.30
C ALA A 808 -7.52 44.06 2.68
N LYS A 809 -6.91 44.07 3.87
CA LYS A 809 -6.01 45.16 4.32
C LYS A 809 -4.79 45.30 3.41
N LEU A 810 -4.21 44.20 2.94
CA LEU A 810 -3.07 44.20 2.02
C LEU A 810 -3.47 44.76 0.65
N GLU A 811 -4.64 44.37 0.14
CA GLU A 811 -5.14 44.85 -1.15
C GLU A 811 -5.48 46.34 -1.12
N LEU A 812 -6.18 46.79 -0.09
CA LEU A 812 -6.43 48.23 0.11
C LEU A 812 -5.14 49.06 0.24
N LYS A 813 -4.09 48.48 0.82
CA LYS A 813 -2.78 49.13 0.88
C LYS A 813 -2.13 49.28 -0.48
N ARG A 814 -2.28 48.30 -1.38
CA ARG A 814 -1.79 48.35 -2.75
C ARG A 814 -2.45 49.48 -3.55
N ALA A 815 -3.76 49.69 -3.34
CA ALA A 815 -4.49 50.73 -4.01
C ALA A 815 -4.09 52.16 -3.59
N LYS A 816 -3.36 52.31 -2.47
CA LYS A 816 -2.89 53.63 -1.96
C LYS A 816 -1.45 53.95 -2.37
N LEU A 817 -0.81 53.04 -3.10
CA LEU A 817 0.51 53.24 -3.71
C LEU A 817 0.39 53.61 -5.17
#